data_f7c586a16d7f0172ab4a0d68c919660a
#
_entry.id   f7c586a16d7f0172ab4a0d68c919660a
#
_cell.length_a   1.000
_cell.length_b   1.000
_cell.length_c   1.000
_cell.angle_alpha   90.00
_cell.angle_beta   90.00
_cell.angle_gamma   90.00
#
_symmetry.space_group_name_H-M   'P 1'
#
loop_
_entity.id
_entity.type
_entity.pdbx_description
1 polymer ?
#
loop_
_entity_poly.entity_id
_entity_poly.type
_entity_poly.pdbx_seq_one_letter_code
_entity_poly.pdbx_strand_id
1 'polypeptide(L)'
;MSQSLHRRTVLKCLVAAAASTAFGCHDDEPPVEDGRAYFPQSVASGDPRALSVVLWTRAVDPERPDADIAVTLVVARDEAFEHRVLEETGLLAMASHDHTLQVKVTRLEPRTRYYYRFIVEKDGQRLGSPVGRTRTAPAYDSKTPVRFAVANCQDFRGRYYNSWHRLMQLGEDLDFVLFVGDYVYESDSSAVPSPDPARVVRFSDPGSALPRDLGGGREELVAQSLSNYRDLYRTYRSDPFLQRVHERYPFIVVWDDHEFSNDCWDAHATYTDGRTEEFQPERRRNAELAFFEYMPLDTDAGAGVIDPEELPRYPDTRIYRDFIFGKHLRLFVTDYRTYRPDHLIPEDAYPATVAMDAAVLASLGLTGAFAADAFAYVNIDEFPAQRAVLRGAYVQLAVGAGLTAEAASMRAEALVKGNLALAYANPVLQAAAQPGAGPIDPAGKPRGLAFVHMGKQELFSSIGARNVVIKDTFDVYAAWRYSTSDGAAQQALGKDQEAWLLGQLREGVSPQTWKVMASSVSTTSMIWDLRAKPDVEPPTVRNRYYFSVDQWDGFPDKRSSLLAALRERTDGHALVVAGDIHAAFASVEQGVPCLTAPAISSSAVQEEAGAAVEAAGFPPGSAVYRYVVTEQAATFREGNPGIAFVDTNAHGFTVVEVGPEEVKAAYHLLPSSEVDVDYGSRPGDLAASFSRSDFRVRPGGTIDAA
;
A
#
# COMPACT_ATOMS: atom_id res chain seq x y z
N MET A 1 17.12 49.73 7.23
CA MET A 1 17.27 48.55 6.36
C MET A 1 18.19 47.58 7.09
N SER A 2 17.61 46.69 7.88
CA SER A 2 18.32 45.66 8.64
C SER A 2 18.07 44.34 7.87
N GLN A 3 19.09 43.79 7.23
CA GLN A 3 19.04 42.47 6.65
C GLN A 3 19.08 41.43 7.74
N SER A 4 17.96 40.78 7.99
CA SER A 4 17.92 39.54 8.76
C SER A 4 18.58 38.42 7.94
N LEU A 5 19.83 38.11 8.22
CA LEU A 5 20.52 36.92 7.74
C LEU A 5 19.77 35.71 8.29
N HIS A 6 19.17 34.95 7.37
CA HIS A 6 18.52 33.68 7.69
C HIS A 6 19.54 32.72 8.31
N ARG A 7 19.25 32.22 9.52
CA ARG A 7 19.99 31.16 10.23
C ARG A 7 20.06 29.81 9.48
N ARG A 8 19.46 29.74 8.30
CA ARG A 8 19.34 28.53 7.47
C ARG A 8 20.58 28.11 6.67
N THR A 9 21.66 28.85 6.69
CA THR A 9 22.84 28.59 5.82
C THR A 9 24.02 27.91 6.53
N VAL A 10 23.91 27.56 7.82
CA VAL A 10 25.08 27.12 8.62
C VAL A 10 25.14 25.61 8.86
N LEU A 11 24.13 24.80 8.48
CA LEU A 11 24.08 23.36 8.81
C LEU A 11 24.18 22.41 7.61
N LYS A 12 24.89 22.77 6.57
CA LYS A 12 25.35 21.78 5.58
C LYS A 12 26.72 21.25 5.99
N CYS A 13 26.77 20.50 7.10
CA CYS A 13 27.96 19.73 7.43
C CYS A 13 28.08 18.57 6.43
N LEU A 14 29.22 18.51 5.75
CA LEU A 14 29.60 17.42 4.83
C LEU A 14 29.88 16.16 5.67
N VAL A 15 28.89 15.33 5.91
CA VAL A 15 29.05 14.00 6.53
C VAL A 15 29.66 13.05 5.48
N ALA A 16 30.96 12.98 5.45
CA ALA A 16 31.70 12.09 4.58
C ALA A 16 32.61 11.22 5.43
N ALA A 17 32.48 9.88 5.33
CA ALA A 17 33.43 8.99 5.97
C ALA A 17 34.85 9.28 5.47
N ALA A 18 35.75 9.67 6.38
CA ALA A 18 37.15 9.90 6.06
C ALA A 18 37.82 8.56 5.76
N ALA A 19 38.56 8.49 4.67
CA ALA A 19 39.49 7.38 4.45
C ALA A 19 40.44 7.32 5.63
N SER A 20 40.48 6.18 6.34
CA SER A 20 41.21 5.85 7.53
C SER A 20 42.47 6.70 7.78
N THR A 21 42.31 7.78 8.56
CA THR A 21 43.36 8.25 9.43
C THR A 21 43.19 7.46 10.72
N ALA A 22 44.25 6.79 11.17
CA ALA A 22 44.24 6.06 12.41
C ALA A 22 43.81 6.98 13.54
N PHE A 23 42.58 6.80 14.04
CA PHE A 23 42.15 7.40 15.29
C PHE A 23 42.97 6.72 16.40
N GLY A 24 43.75 7.48 17.12
CA GLY A 24 44.48 7.00 18.27
C GLY A 24 43.52 6.43 19.32
N CYS A 25 44.02 5.54 20.18
CA CYS A 25 43.31 5.01 21.33
C CYS A 25 42.63 6.13 22.11
N HIS A 26 41.29 6.08 22.23
CA HIS A 26 40.50 6.98 23.05
C HIS A 26 40.33 6.36 24.44
N ASP A 27 41.47 6.20 25.19
CA ASP A 27 41.45 5.62 26.52
C ASP A 27 40.81 6.56 27.60
N ASP A 28 40.47 7.79 27.25
CA ASP A 28 39.94 8.81 28.19
C ASP A 28 38.46 9.17 27.99
N GLU A 29 37.76 8.60 26.99
CA GLU A 29 36.32 8.88 26.83
C GLU A 29 35.46 8.14 27.86
N PRO A 30 34.48 8.81 28.53
CA PRO A 30 33.52 8.11 29.38
C PRO A 30 32.79 6.99 28.61
N PRO A 31 32.51 5.86 29.25
CA PRO A 31 31.77 4.80 28.63
C PRO A 31 30.38 5.28 28.20
N VAL A 32 29.87 4.68 27.12
CA VAL A 32 28.48 4.95 26.68
C VAL A 32 27.56 4.02 27.47
N GLU A 33 26.67 4.62 28.24
CA GLU A 33 25.67 3.92 29.06
C GLU A 33 24.37 3.68 28.26
N ASP A 34 23.48 2.83 28.79
CA ASP A 34 22.17 2.58 28.16
C ASP A 34 21.27 3.82 28.24
N GLY A 35 21.01 4.41 27.11
CA GLY A 35 20.17 5.59 26.94
C GLY A 35 18.82 5.34 26.28
N ARG A 36 18.30 4.11 26.26
CA ARG A 36 17.04 3.75 25.55
C ARG A 36 15.85 4.65 25.89
N ALA A 37 15.81 5.20 27.10
CA ALA A 37 14.76 6.13 27.49
C ALA A 37 14.73 7.41 26.62
N TYR A 38 15.86 7.79 26.04
CA TYR A 38 15.98 8.92 25.12
C TYR A 38 15.69 8.54 23.66
N PHE A 39 15.61 7.26 23.33
CA PHE A 39 15.41 6.73 21.97
C PHE A 39 14.21 5.76 21.90
N PRO A 40 12.99 6.25 22.18
CA PRO A 40 11.82 5.39 22.41
C PRO A 40 11.40 4.55 21.18
N GLN A 41 11.76 4.98 19.96
CA GLN A 41 11.53 4.24 18.72
C GLN A 41 12.81 3.59 18.18
N SER A 42 13.85 3.45 19.03
CA SER A 42 15.13 2.84 18.70
C SER A 42 15.84 3.52 17.51
N VAL A 43 16.48 2.75 16.66
CA VAL A 43 17.22 3.22 15.48
C VAL A 43 16.80 2.45 14.25
N ALA A 44 17.03 3.04 13.07
CA ALA A 44 16.77 2.39 11.78
C ALA A 44 17.79 2.82 10.74
N SER A 45 17.92 2.05 9.67
CA SER A 45 18.65 2.45 8.48
C SER A 45 17.82 2.14 7.23
N GLY A 46 18.06 2.90 6.15
CA GLY A 46 17.32 2.70 4.91
C GLY A 46 18.09 3.10 3.66
N ASP A 47 17.50 2.73 2.54
CA ASP A 47 17.96 3.02 1.19
C ASP A 47 19.47 2.74 1.00
N PRO A 48 19.93 1.51 1.27
CA PRO A 48 21.34 1.16 1.15
C PRO A 48 21.80 1.22 -0.31
N ARG A 49 22.80 2.05 -0.57
CA ARG A 49 23.52 2.12 -1.84
C ARG A 49 24.93 1.59 -1.66
N ALA A 50 25.68 1.41 -2.75
CA ALA A 50 27.03 0.87 -2.66
C ALA A 50 27.97 1.70 -1.76
N LEU A 51 27.78 3.03 -1.72
CA LEU A 51 28.66 3.96 -1.00
C LEU A 51 27.94 4.79 0.05
N SER A 52 26.66 4.53 0.32
CA SER A 52 25.88 5.33 1.26
C SER A 52 24.72 4.55 1.87
N VAL A 53 24.24 5.07 2.98
CA VAL A 53 23.02 4.61 3.68
C VAL A 53 22.42 5.79 4.46
N VAL A 54 21.11 5.79 4.64
CA VAL A 54 20.45 6.73 5.54
C VAL A 54 20.30 6.08 6.91
N LEU A 55 20.73 6.77 7.97
CA LEU A 55 20.58 6.35 9.37
C LEU A 55 19.54 7.23 10.03
N TRP A 56 18.70 6.65 10.88
CA TRP A 56 17.55 7.28 11.49
C TRP A 56 17.47 6.99 12.99
N THR A 57 17.02 7.97 13.74
CA THR A 57 16.55 7.81 15.12
C THR A 57 15.49 8.86 15.45
N ARG A 58 14.79 8.66 16.57
CA ARG A 58 14.01 9.67 17.26
C ARG A 58 14.60 9.84 18.66
N ALA A 59 15.06 11.06 18.98
CA ALA A 59 15.74 11.35 20.24
C ALA A 59 14.96 12.41 21.04
N VAL A 60 14.49 12.05 22.23
CA VAL A 60 13.65 12.89 23.10
C VAL A 60 14.25 12.94 24.50
N ASP A 61 14.36 14.11 25.11
CA ASP A 61 14.64 14.23 26.53
C ASP A 61 13.36 13.98 27.34
N PRO A 62 13.23 12.89 28.11
CA PRO A 62 12.02 12.59 28.86
C PRO A 62 11.61 13.67 29.87
N GLU A 63 12.57 14.48 30.36
CA GLU A 63 12.32 15.57 31.28
C GLU A 63 11.94 16.89 30.59
N ARG A 64 12.25 17.01 29.29
CA ARG A 64 11.97 18.18 28.46
C ARG A 64 11.49 17.79 27.08
N PRO A 65 10.33 17.13 26.97
CA PRO A 65 9.86 16.51 25.72
C PRO A 65 9.59 17.50 24.58
N ASP A 66 9.50 18.79 24.86
CA ASP A 66 9.27 19.84 23.86
C ASP A 66 10.57 20.58 23.45
N ALA A 67 11.73 20.18 23.97
CA ALA A 67 13.00 20.85 23.69
C ALA A 67 13.81 20.10 22.66
N ASP A 68 14.40 20.82 21.70
CA ASP A 68 15.41 20.27 20.81
C ASP A 68 16.53 19.58 21.57
N ILE A 69 17.04 18.48 21.10
CA ILE A 69 18.09 17.71 21.74
C ILE A 69 19.29 17.52 20.81
N ALA A 70 20.49 17.80 21.32
CA ALA A 70 21.73 17.56 20.60
C ALA A 70 22.12 16.08 20.65
N VAL A 71 22.54 15.54 19.53
CA VAL A 71 22.86 14.12 19.35
C VAL A 71 24.20 13.98 18.64
N THR A 72 24.99 12.98 19.03
CA THR A 72 26.20 12.55 18.34
C THR A 72 25.93 11.23 17.62
N LEU A 73 26.24 11.14 16.34
CA LEU A 73 26.21 9.89 15.56
C LEU A 73 27.61 9.28 15.50
N VAL A 74 27.71 8.00 15.89
CA VAL A 74 28.95 7.21 15.71
C VAL A 74 28.69 6.02 14.81
N VAL A 75 29.54 5.82 13.80
CA VAL A 75 29.51 4.68 12.90
C VAL A 75 30.84 3.96 12.94
N ALA A 76 30.81 2.62 13.01
CA ALA A 76 31.99 1.77 13.11
C ALA A 76 31.88 0.51 12.25
N ARG A 77 33.00 -0.20 12.04
CA ARG A 77 33.04 -1.51 11.35
C ARG A 77 32.77 -2.68 12.28
N ASP A 78 32.76 -2.46 13.58
CA ASP A 78 32.55 -3.46 14.62
C ASP A 78 31.56 -2.96 15.68
N GLU A 79 30.94 -3.91 16.34
CA GLU A 79 29.89 -3.65 17.36
C GLU A 79 30.44 -3.00 18.64
N ALA A 80 31.75 -3.20 18.92
CA ALA A 80 32.43 -2.57 20.05
C ALA A 80 32.82 -1.10 19.80
N PHE A 81 32.67 -0.61 18.54
CA PHE A 81 33.06 0.72 18.12
C PHE A 81 34.56 1.03 18.27
N GLU A 82 35.41 0.01 18.20
CA GLU A 82 36.85 0.16 18.21
C GLU A 82 37.38 0.73 16.87
N HIS A 83 36.72 0.37 15.74
CA HIS A 83 37.09 0.83 14.40
C HIS A 83 36.04 1.83 13.87
N ARG A 84 36.02 3.02 14.46
CA ARG A 84 35.12 4.10 14.04
C ARG A 84 35.47 4.59 12.64
N VAL A 85 34.46 4.80 11.81
CA VAL A 85 34.59 5.37 10.46
C VAL A 85 33.98 6.76 10.35
N LEU A 86 33.09 7.11 11.30
CA LEU A 86 32.47 8.43 11.41
C LEU A 86 32.12 8.70 12.89
N GLU A 87 32.37 9.91 13.28
CA GLU A 87 31.77 10.52 14.48
C GLU A 87 31.34 11.95 14.14
N GLU A 88 30.05 12.22 14.21
CA GLU A 88 29.46 13.52 13.91
C GLU A 88 28.71 14.03 15.12
N THR A 89 29.15 15.19 15.63
CA THR A 89 28.65 15.81 16.86
C THR A 89 27.74 17.00 16.54
N GLY A 90 26.88 17.37 17.49
CA GLY A 90 26.04 18.57 17.38
C GLY A 90 24.90 18.44 16.38
N LEU A 91 24.54 17.22 15.96
CA LEU A 91 23.30 16.95 15.24
C LEU A 91 22.12 17.33 16.14
N LEU A 92 21.03 17.82 15.55
CA LEU A 92 19.90 18.32 16.33
C LEU A 92 18.63 17.54 15.96
N ALA A 93 18.06 16.82 16.92
CA ALA A 93 16.73 16.27 16.84
C ALA A 93 15.73 17.32 17.27
N MET A 94 15.05 17.94 16.29
CA MET A 94 14.20 19.12 16.51
C MET A 94 12.79 18.72 16.92
N ALA A 95 12.23 19.39 17.91
CA ALA A 95 10.84 19.21 18.34
C ALA A 95 9.82 19.49 17.21
N SER A 96 10.14 20.42 16.30
CA SER A 96 9.31 20.70 15.11
C SER A 96 9.15 19.49 14.19
N HIS A 97 10.15 18.59 14.16
CA HIS A 97 10.14 17.34 13.36
C HIS A 97 9.87 16.11 14.24
N ASP A 98 9.11 16.27 15.31
CA ASP A 98 8.84 15.22 16.30
C ASP A 98 10.10 14.53 16.82
N HIS A 99 11.20 15.28 16.91
CA HIS A 99 12.51 14.78 17.34
C HIS A 99 13.12 13.68 16.46
N THR A 100 12.65 13.49 15.27
CA THR A 100 13.27 12.58 14.30
C THR A 100 14.54 13.21 13.72
N LEU A 101 15.52 12.36 13.44
CA LEU A 101 16.80 12.75 12.85
C LEU A 101 17.20 11.73 11.79
N GLN A 102 17.42 12.18 10.58
CA GLN A 102 17.93 11.38 9.46
C GLN A 102 19.27 11.91 9.00
N VAL A 103 20.23 11.00 8.83
CA VAL A 103 21.59 11.36 8.40
C VAL A 103 22.02 10.44 7.25
N LYS A 104 22.23 11.01 6.07
CA LYS A 104 22.83 10.29 4.94
C LYS A 104 24.33 10.23 5.09
N VAL A 105 24.85 9.04 5.41
CA VAL A 105 26.27 8.73 5.50
C VAL A 105 26.78 8.26 4.14
N THR A 106 27.85 8.87 3.65
CA THR A 106 28.45 8.60 2.33
C THR A 106 29.92 8.19 2.44
N ARG A 107 30.51 7.82 1.30
CA ARG A 107 31.91 7.32 1.21
C ARG A 107 32.16 6.04 2.01
N LEU A 108 31.13 5.26 2.19
CA LEU A 108 31.21 3.90 2.73
C LEU A 108 31.79 2.94 1.69
N GLU A 109 32.21 1.76 2.13
CA GLU A 109 32.66 0.70 1.25
C GLU A 109 31.48 -0.18 0.81
N PRO A 110 31.48 -0.68 -0.44
CA PRO A 110 30.44 -1.57 -0.93
C PRO A 110 30.37 -2.88 -0.14
N ARG A 111 29.12 -3.43 0.00
CA ARG A 111 28.84 -4.69 0.66
C ARG A 111 29.46 -4.83 2.05
N THR A 112 29.61 -3.75 2.74
CA THR A 112 30.23 -3.69 4.05
C THR A 112 29.18 -3.53 5.13
N ARG A 113 29.33 -4.32 6.19
CA ARG A 113 28.50 -4.22 7.39
C ARG A 113 29.06 -3.11 8.27
N TYR A 114 28.17 -2.23 8.75
CA TYR A 114 28.49 -1.18 9.69
C TYR A 114 27.58 -1.28 10.90
N TYR A 115 28.07 -0.79 12.05
CA TYR A 115 27.36 -0.63 13.29
C TYR A 115 27.28 0.85 13.59
N TYR A 116 26.17 1.31 14.13
CA TYR A 116 25.97 2.71 14.43
C TYR A 116 25.13 2.88 15.69
N ARG A 117 25.32 4.01 16.35
CA ARG A 117 24.50 4.44 17.48
C ARG A 117 24.45 5.95 17.55
N PHE A 118 23.39 6.43 18.17
CA PHE A 118 23.22 7.84 18.50
C PHE A 118 23.47 8.02 20.00
N ILE A 119 24.06 9.15 20.41
CA ILE A 119 24.46 9.41 21.77
C ILE A 119 23.93 10.78 22.17
N VAL A 120 23.28 10.87 23.32
CA VAL A 120 22.89 12.10 24.00
C VAL A 120 23.86 12.32 25.16
N GLU A 121 24.38 13.52 25.30
CA GLU A 121 25.19 13.91 26.46
C GLU A 121 24.33 14.67 27.46
N LYS A 122 24.22 14.18 28.69
CA LYS A 122 23.47 14.79 29.78
C LYS A 122 24.20 14.61 31.12
N ASP A 123 24.40 15.72 31.84
CA ASP A 123 24.99 15.73 33.16
C ASP A 123 26.37 15.03 33.26
N GLY A 124 27.15 15.07 32.16
CA GLY A 124 28.46 14.44 32.04
C GLY A 124 28.40 12.94 31.72
N GLN A 125 27.22 12.38 31.52
CA GLN A 125 27.03 11.01 31.06
C GLN A 125 26.80 10.97 29.53
N ARG A 126 27.26 9.91 28.90
CA ARG A 126 27.01 9.60 27.47
C ARG A 126 25.96 8.47 27.38
N LEU A 127 24.76 8.84 26.96
CA LEU A 127 23.59 7.95 26.92
C LEU A 127 23.34 7.49 25.47
N GLY A 128 23.59 6.22 25.19
CA GLY A 128 23.51 5.67 23.86
C GLY A 128 22.15 5.04 23.50
N SER A 129 21.76 5.18 22.24
CA SER A 129 20.70 4.37 21.65
C SER A 129 21.07 2.88 21.66
N PRO A 130 20.13 1.97 21.38
CA PRO A 130 20.47 0.63 20.92
C PRO A 130 21.46 0.69 19.74
N VAL A 131 22.29 -0.36 19.59
CA VAL A 131 23.22 -0.46 18.48
C VAL A 131 22.48 -0.93 17.24
N GLY A 132 22.45 -0.09 16.21
CA GLY A 132 21.97 -0.45 14.89
C GLY A 132 23.06 -1.12 14.05
N ARG A 133 22.65 -2.04 13.21
CA ARG A 133 23.50 -2.69 12.19
C ARG A 133 22.91 -2.41 10.81
N THR A 134 23.75 -2.00 9.88
CA THR A 134 23.38 -1.79 8.50
C THR A 134 24.34 -2.47 7.54
N ARG A 135 24.00 -2.50 6.26
CA ARG A 135 24.88 -3.01 5.19
C ARG A 135 24.70 -2.15 3.95
N THR A 136 25.79 -1.76 3.32
CA THR A 136 25.78 -1.12 2.01
C THR A 136 25.50 -2.14 0.90
N ALA A 137 24.93 -1.68 -0.20
CA ALA A 137 24.74 -2.50 -1.40
C ALA A 137 26.08 -2.97 -1.98
N PRO A 138 26.11 -4.12 -2.67
CA PRO A 138 27.33 -4.57 -3.37
C PRO A 138 27.71 -3.59 -4.50
N ALA A 139 29.00 -3.57 -4.83
CA ALA A 139 29.51 -2.81 -5.98
C ALA A 139 28.84 -3.29 -7.27
N TYR A 140 28.72 -2.38 -8.24
CA TYR A 140 28.06 -2.61 -9.53
C TYR A 140 28.52 -3.89 -10.27
N ASP A 141 29.80 -4.24 -10.16
CA ASP A 141 30.42 -5.40 -10.82
C ASP A 141 30.39 -6.69 -9.97
N SER A 142 29.86 -6.62 -8.76
CA SER A 142 29.73 -7.77 -7.85
C SER A 142 28.85 -8.86 -8.43
N LYS A 143 29.31 -10.11 -8.33
CA LYS A 143 28.56 -11.31 -8.75
C LYS A 143 27.90 -12.05 -7.58
N THR A 144 27.85 -11.45 -6.41
CA THR A 144 27.24 -12.09 -5.24
C THR A 144 25.73 -12.07 -5.36
N PRO A 145 25.03 -13.18 -5.05
CA PRO A 145 23.59 -13.19 -4.92
C PRO A 145 23.09 -12.15 -3.92
N VAL A 146 21.92 -11.62 -4.16
CA VAL A 146 21.28 -10.60 -3.31
C VAL A 146 20.09 -11.23 -2.61
N ARG A 147 19.99 -11.06 -1.29
CA ARG A 147 18.96 -11.68 -0.48
C ARG A 147 18.20 -10.63 0.33
N PHE A 148 16.89 -10.62 0.21
CA PHE A 148 16.03 -9.66 0.92
C PHE A 148 14.71 -10.29 1.35
N ALA A 149 14.08 -9.71 2.35
CA ALA A 149 12.71 -10.05 2.72
C ALA A 149 11.73 -9.05 2.11
N VAL A 150 10.57 -9.52 1.65
CA VAL A 150 9.43 -8.69 1.23
C VAL A 150 8.36 -8.78 2.31
N ALA A 151 7.86 -7.61 2.74
CA ALA A 151 6.85 -7.48 3.78
C ALA A 151 5.94 -6.29 3.49
N ASN A 152 4.73 -6.32 4.05
CA ASN A 152 3.71 -5.29 3.89
C ASN A 152 2.64 -5.41 4.99
N CYS A 153 1.73 -4.44 5.09
CA CYS A 153 0.46 -4.54 5.80
C CYS A 153 0.62 -5.00 7.25
N GLN A 154 1.25 -4.13 8.08
CA GLN A 154 1.53 -4.44 9.48
C GLN A 154 0.56 -3.72 10.44
N ASP A 155 -0.71 -4.16 10.51
CA ASP A 155 -1.64 -3.58 11.49
C ASP A 155 -1.18 -3.87 12.93
N PHE A 156 -0.98 -2.79 13.70
CA PHE A 156 -0.58 -2.87 15.10
C PHE A 156 -1.75 -3.19 16.02
N ARG A 157 -2.96 -2.79 15.61
CA ARG A 157 -4.14 -2.75 16.48
C ARG A 157 -4.62 -4.16 16.83
N GLY A 158 -4.23 -4.58 18.03
CA GLY A 158 -4.63 -5.85 18.61
C GLY A 158 -4.02 -7.10 18.05
N ARG A 159 -3.06 -6.97 17.17
CA ARG A 159 -2.39 -8.10 16.55
C ARG A 159 -0.90 -8.08 16.87
N TYR A 160 -0.29 -9.25 16.98
CA TYR A 160 1.13 -9.34 17.33
C TYR A 160 2.01 -9.42 16.08
N TYR A 161 3.17 -8.82 16.15
CA TYR A 161 4.18 -8.85 15.10
C TYR A 161 4.98 -10.14 15.08
N ASN A 162 4.26 -11.27 15.12
CA ASN A 162 4.82 -12.62 15.12
C ASN A 162 5.68 -12.89 13.89
N SER A 163 5.33 -12.33 12.74
CA SER A 163 6.11 -12.43 11.50
C SER A 163 7.49 -11.78 11.64
N TRP A 164 7.59 -10.59 12.26
CA TRP A 164 8.88 -9.96 12.56
C TRP A 164 9.68 -10.75 13.58
N HIS A 165 9.03 -11.26 14.63
CA HIS A 165 9.71 -12.14 15.59
C HIS A 165 10.29 -13.38 14.90
N ARG A 166 9.53 -14.00 13.98
CA ARG A 166 9.99 -15.16 13.22
C ARG A 166 11.18 -14.82 12.30
N LEU A 167 11.13 -13.69 11.60
CA LEU A 167 12.24 -13.24 10.74
C LEU A 167 13.56 -13.12 11.56
N MET A 168 13.47 -12.57 12.76
CA MET A 168 14.62 -12.47 13.66
C MET A 168 15.15 -13.83 14.13
N GLN A 169 14.26 -14.79 14.40
CA GLN A 169 14.64 -16.16 14.78
C GLN A 169 15.39 -16.90 13.66
N LEU A 170 15.03 -16.66 12.40
CA LEU A 170 15.70 -17.30 11.27
C LEU A 170 17.17 -16.88 11.14
N GLY A 171 17.53 -15.73 11.70
CA GLY A 171 18.92 -15.25 11.68
C GLY A 171 19.46 -15.01 10.26
N GLU A 172 18.57 -14.78 9.29
CA GLU A 172 18.91 -14.62 7.87
C GLU A 172 19.92 -13.51 7.64
N ASP A 173 20.86 -13.74 6.72
CA ASP A 173 21.82 -12.72 6.29
C ASP A 173 21.25 -11.93 5.10
N LEU A 174 20.28 -11.06 5.37
CA LEU A 174 19.62 -10.23 4.38
C LEU A 174 20.49 -9.01 4.03
N ASP A 175 20.43 -8.60 2.77
CA ASP A 175 20.98 -7.32 2.32
C ASP A 175 20.06 -6.16 2.70
N PHE A 176 18.72 -6.37 2.67
CA PHE A 176 17.73 -5.38 3.10
C PHE A 176 16.36 -6.04 3.35
N VAL A 177 15.45 -5.29 3.93
CA VAL A 177 14.02 -5.58 3.96
C VAL A 177 13.33 -4.62 2.99
N LEU A 178 12.55 -5.16 2.05
CA LEU A 178 11.68 -4.39 1.14
C LEU A 178 10.30 -4.36 1.75
N PHE A 179 9.85 -3.16 2.14
CA PHE A 179 8.52 -2.95 2.70
C PHE A 179 7.65 -2.20 1.69
N VAL A 180 6.61 -2.86 1.21
CA VAL A 180 5.84 -2.41 0.05
C VAL A 180 4.46 -1.82 0.42
N GLY A 181 4.38 -1.09 1.52
CA GLY A 181 3.21 -0.30 1.89
C GLY A 181 2.46 -0.81 3.12
N ASP A 182 1.58 0.04 3.64
CA ASP A 182 0.80 -0.18 4.86
C ASP A 182 1.68 -0.40 6.10
N TYR A 183 2.65 0.48 6.25
CA TYR A 183 3.47 0.49 7.46
C TYR A 183 2.69 0.97 8.68
N VAL A 184 1.71 1.84 8.47
CA VAL A 184 0.74 2.29 9.47
C VAL A 184 -0.67 2.19 8.87
N TYR A 185 -1.68 2.16 9.75
CA TYR A 185 -3.09 2.25 9.38
C TYR A 185 -3.67 3.50 10.02
N GLU A 186 -4.38 4.33 9.28
CA GLU A 186 -4.71 5.72 9.60
C GLU A 186 -5.76 5.91 10.69
N SER A 187 -6.30 4.83 11.28
CA SER A 187 -7.32 4.93 12.33
C SER A 187 -6.87 4.38 13.68
N ASP A 188 -7.54 4.80 14.76
CA ASP A 188 -7.25 4.37 16.13
C ASP A 188 -7.85 3.01 16.49
N SER A 189 -8.76 2.48 15.68
CA SER A 189 -9.39 1.18 15.88
C SER A 189 -9.35 0.32 14.63
N SER A 190 -9.59 -0.98 14.77
CA SER A 190 -9.74 -1.92 13.67
C SER A 190 -11.20 -2.30 13.49
N ALA A 191 -11.60 -2.54 12.23
CA ALA A 191 -12.92 -3.10 11.93
C ALA A 191 -13.13 -4.48 12.57
N VAL A 192 -12.05 -5.24 12.76
CA VAL A 192 -12.03 -6.51 13.50
C VAL A 192 -11.63 -6.24 14.94
N PRO A 193 -12.50 -6.53 15.94
CA PRO A 193 -12.17 -6.35 17.35
C PRO A 193 -10.93 -7.13 17.76
N SER A 194 -10.02 -6.45 18.44
CA SER A 194 -8.79 -7.04 18.94
C SER A 194 -8.99 -7.73 20.29
N PRO A 195 -8.35 -8.89 20.52
CA PRO A 195 -8.31 -9.50 21.84
C PRO A 195 -7.37 -8.79 22.84
N ASP A 196 -6.41 -7.99 22.37
CA ASP A 196 -5.44 -7.29 23.22
C ASP A 196 -5.73 -5.79 23.32
N PRO A 197 -6.36 -5.32 24.42
CA PRO A 197 -6.67 -3.90 24.62
C PRO A 197 -5.42 -3.02 24.82
N ALA A 198 -4.24 -3.60 24.97
CA ALA A 198 -2.98 -2.87 25.08
C ALA A 198 -2.43 -2.44 23.71
N ARG A 199 -2.81 -3.16 22.65
CA ARG A 199 -2.41 -2.85 21.28
C ARG A 199 -3.42 -1.90 20.62
N VAL A 200 -3.38 -0.63 21.04
CA VAL A 200 -4.28 0.42 20.55
C VAL A 200 -3.47 1.63 20.10
N VAL A 201 -3.96 2.32 19.11
CA VAL A 201 -3.49 3.67 18.76
C VAL A 201 -4.25 4.69 19.61
N ARG A 202 -3.58 5.74 20.06
CA ARG A 202 -4.20 6.86 20.77
C ARG A 202 -3.67 8.17 20.20
N PHE A 203 -4.57 8.97 19.66
CA PHE A 203 -4.21 10.30 19.20
C PHE A 203 -3.99 11.24 20.40
N SER A 204 -2.86 11.94 20.43
CA SER A 204 -2.56 12.95 21.44
C SER A 204 -3.49 14.17 21.32
N ASP A 205 -3.98 14.44 20.11
CA ASP A 205 -4.99 15.44 19.79
C ASP A 205 -6.17 14.78 19.06
N PRO A 206 -7.08 14.11 19.79
CA PRO A 206 -8.24 13.45 19.18
C PRO A 206 -9.23 14.45 18.58
N GLY A 207 -9.22 15.72 19.02
CA GLY A 207 -10.10 16.77 18.48
C GLY A 207 -9.76 17.19 17.05
N SER A 208 -8.54 16.91 16.59
CA SER A 208 -8.11 17.16 15.20
C SER A 208 -8.26 15.95 14.28
N ALA A 209 -8.70 14.81 14.80
CA ALA A 209 -8.95 13.60 14.00
C ALA A 209 -10.37 13.63 13.40
N LEU A 210 -10.60 12.87 12.34
CA LEU A 210 -11.91 12.71 11.72
C LEU A 210 -12.68 11.58 12.40
N PRO A 211 -13.88 11.83 12.93
CA PRO A 211 -14.75 10.75 13.41
C PRO A 211 -15.35 9.96 12.24
N ARG A 212 -15.35 8.64 12.34
CA ARG A 212 -16.01 7.73 11.39
C ARG A 212 -16.95 6.80 12.12
N ASP A 213 -18.21 6.79 11.72
CA ASP A 213 -19.22 5.85 12.21
C ASP A 213 -19.06 4.49 11.50
N LEU A 214 -18.73 3.45 12.27
CA LEU A 214 -18.64 2.07 11.81
C LEU A 214 -19.99 1.34 11.85
N GLY A 215 -21.06 2.03 12.22
CA GLY A 215 -22.37 1.42 12.43
C GLY A 215 -22.50 0.70 13.79
N GLY A 216 -23.76 0.45 14.20
CA GLY A 216 -24.02 -0.24 15.46
C GLY A 216 -23.59 0.52 16.72
N GLY A 217 -23.40 1.84 16.65
CA GLY A 217 -22.93 2.68 17.75
C GLY A 217 -21.43 2.60 18.01
N ARG A 218 -20.65 2.11 17.06
CA ARG A 218 -19.18 2.12 17.09
C ARG A 218 -18.64 3.29 16.28
N GLU A 219 -17.77 4.07 16.88
CA GLU A 219 -17.06 5.15 16.23
C GLU A 219 -15.56 4.87 16.29
N GLU A 220 -14.82 5.33 15.30
CA GLU A 220 -13.36 5.39 15.29
C GLU A 220 -12.88 6.78 14.92
N LEU A 221 -11.66 7.09 15.26
CA LEU A 221 -10.98 8.31 14.85
C LEU A 221 -9.96 7.99 13.75
N VAL A 222 -10.00 8.79 12.69
CA VAL A 222 -9.10 8.66 11.54
C VAL A 222 -8.15 9.85 11.52
N ALA A 223 -6.86 9.61 11.28
CA ALA A 223 -5.82 10.65 11.26
C ALA A 223 -6.11 11.72 10.21
N GLN A 224 -6.02 13.00 10.61
CA GLN A 224 -6.18 14.16 9.76
C GLN A 224 -5.02 15.14 9.90
N SER A 225 -4.66 15.49 11.12
CA SER A 225 -3.57 16.41 11.42
C SER A 225 -2.21 15.72 11.36
N LEU A 226 -1.16 16.52 11.23
CA LEU A 226 0.22 16.00 11.32
C LEU A 226 0.49 15.29 12.66
N SER A 227 -0.07 15.80 13.77
CA SER A 227 0.09 15.15 15.09
C SER A 227 -0.55 13.75 15.12
N ASN A 228 -1.72 13.57 14.48
CA ASN A 228 -2.35 12.25 14.40
C ASN A 228 -1.48 11.26 13.61
N TYR A 229 -0.97 11.65 12.43
CA TYR A 229 -0.07 10.77 11.65
C TYR A 229 1.22 10.45 12.39
N ARG A 230 1.83 11.42 13.11
CA ARG A 230 3.00 11.18 13.97
C ARG A 230 2.69 10.18 15.09
N ASP A 231 1.49 10.24 15.69
CA ASP A 231 1.05 9.29 16.72
C ASP A 231 0.97 7.85 16.19
N LEU A 232 0.52 7.66 14.95
CA LEU A 232 0.54 6.36 14.28
C LEU A 232 1.97 5.81 14.24
N TYR A 233 2.91 6.56 13.65
CA TYR A 233 4.30 6.12 13.54
C TYR A 233 4.95 5.88 14.90
N ARG A 234 4.73 6.76 15.90
CA ARG A 234 5.23 6.56 17.26
C ARG A 234 4.75 5.26 17.86
N THR A 235 3.47 4.94 17.67
CA THR A 235 2.83 3.74 18.20
C THR A 235 3.35 2.48 17.51
N TYR A 236 3.29 2.42 16.20
CA TYR A 236 3.73 1.25 15.43
C TYR A 236 5.20 0.94 15.67
N ARG A 237 6.07 1.96 15.68
CA ARG A 237 7.51 1.80 15.95
C ARG A 237 7.86 1.58 17.42
N SER A 238 6.89 1.53 18.31
CA SER A 238 7.12 1.12 19.71
C SER A 238 7.15 -0.41 19.87
N ASP A 239 6.72 -1.19 18.89
CA ASP A 239 6.74 -2.66 18.95
C ASP A 239 8.18 -3.18 19.02
N PRO A 240 8.53 -4.02 20.03
CA PRO A 240 9.90 -4.45 20.24
C PRO A 240 10.43 -5.40 19.16
N PHE A 241 9.58 -6.14 18.46
CA PHE A 241 10.03 -7.01 17.36
C PHE A 241 10.31 -6.21 16.11
N LEU A 242 9.49 -5.20 15.80
CA LEU A 242 9.74 -4.27 14.70
C LEU A 242 11.01 -3.45 14.94
N GLN A 243 11.24 -2.97 16.18
CA GLN A 243 12.48 -2.27 16.53
C GLN A 243 13.71 -3.13 16.26
N ARG A 244 13.71 -4.40 16.68
CA ARG A 244 14.84 -5.31 16.45
C ARG A 244 15.12 -5.58 14.98
N VAL A 245 14.09 -5.63 14.13
CA VAL A 245 14.27 -5.78 12.68
C VAL A 245 14.91 -4.54 12.09
N HIS A 246 14.47 -3.35 12.50
CA HIS A 246 15.09 -2.07 12.10
C HIS A 246 16.53 -1.91 12.61
N GLU A 247 16.81 -2.34 13.84
CA GLU A 247 18.17 -2.36 14.38
C GLU A 247 19.12 -3.26 13.57
N ARG A 248 18.56 -4.29 12.91
CA ARG A 248 19.38 -5.32 12.26
C ARG A 248 19.53 -5.17 10.75
N TYR A 249 18.52 -4.67 10.03
CA TYR A 249 18.50 -4.61 8.58
C TYR A 249 18.15 -3.22 8.05
N PRO A 250 18.80 -2.75 6.98
CA PRO A 250 18.32 -1.57 6.28
C PRO A 250 17.01 -1.87 5.55
N PHE A 251 16.12 -0.88 5.51
CA PHE A 251 14.84 -0.96 4.82
C PHE A 251 14.87 -0.20 3.52
N ILE A 252 14.18 -0.71 2.51
CA ILE A 252 13.73 0.02 1.33
C ILE A 252 12.21 0.03 1.41
N VAL A 253 11.61 1.22 1.52
CA VAL A 253 10.18 1.36 1.78
C VAL A 253 9.48 2.14 0.67
N VAL A 254 8.23 1.82 0.44
CA VAL A 254 7.26 2.61 -0.32
C VAL A 254 5.96 2.61 0.46
N TRP A 255 5.15 3.65 0.32
CA TRP A 255 3.81 3.65 0.88
C TRP A 255 2.81 2.89 0.00
N ASP A 256 1.66 2.57 0.60
CA ASP A 256 0.43 2.28 -0.13
C ASP A 256 -0.65 3.29 0.28
N ASP A 257 -1.89 2.89 0.44
CA ASP A 257 -2.98 3.80 0.75
C ASP A 257 -3.07 4.18 2.22
N HIS A 258 -2.87 3.23 3.14
CA HIS A 258 -3.04 3.46 4.57
C HIS A 258 -2.05 4.44 5.21
N GLU A 259 -0.93 4.74 4.56
CA GLU A 259 -0.09 5.86 4.98
C GLU A 259 -0.80 7.20 4.86
N PHE A 260 -1.86 7.28 4.03
CA PHE A 260 -2.73 8.44 3.91
C PHE A 260 -4.19 8.11 4.25
N SER A 261 -4.87 7.28 3.44
CA SER A 261 -6.26 6.87 3.64
C SER A 261 -6.60 5.69 2.74
N ASN A 262 -7.28 4.68 3.28
CA ASN A 262 -7.71 3.47 2.58
C ASN A 262 -8.27 3.75 1.18
N ASP A 263 -7.86 2.95 0.17
CA ASP A 263 -8.22 3.07 -1.24
C ASP A 263 -7.97 4.47 -1.86
N CYS A 264 -7.05 5.25 -1.31
CA CYS A 264 -6.78 6.60 -1.79
C CYS A 264 -6.16 6.62 -3.20
N TRP A 265 -6.41 7.72 -3.87
CA TRP A 265 -5.76 8.07 -5.13
C TRP A 265 -5.50 9.56 -5.18
N ASP A 266 -4.31 9.98 -5.67
CA ASP A 266 -3.91 11.38 -5.64
C ASP A 266 -4.04 11.97 -4.21
N ALA A 267 -4.75 13.06 -4.01
CA ALA A 267 -5.10 13.60 -2.70
C ALA A 267 -6.55 13.33 -2.29
N HIS A 268 -7.18 12.29 -2.86
CA HIS A 268 -8.54 11.90 -2.55
C HIS A 268 -8.55 10.82 -1.48
N ALA A 269 -9.16 11.12 -0.34
CA ALA A 269 -9.38 10.22 0.78
C ALA A 269 -10.81 9.67 0.74
N THR A 270 -11.03 8.51 1.35
CA THR A 270 -12.31 7.78 1.22
C THR A 270 -13.20 7.85 2.45
N TYR A 271 -12.76 8.51 3.52
CA TYR A 271 -13.47 8.57 4.79
C TYR A 271 -14.01 9.95 5.14
N THR A 272 -14.45 10.73 4.16
CA THR A 272 -15.09 11.99 4.47
C THR A 272 -16.57 11.77 4.77
N ASP A 273 -17.02 12.39 5.82
CA ASP A 273 -18.43 12.42 6.19
C ASP A 273 -19.24 12.99 5.03
N GLY A 274 -20.29 12.25 4.65
CA GLY A 274 -21.11 12.60 3.52
C GLY A 274 -20.45 12.47 2.15
N ARG A 275 -19.17 12.06 2.06
CA ARG A 275 -18.44 11.85 0.81
C ARG A 275 -18.56 13.01 -0.18
N THR A 276 -18.61 14.25 0.34
CA THR A 276 -18.79 15.45 -0.48
C THR A 276 -17.46 16.12 -0.82
N GLU A 277 -16.44 15.92 0.02
CA GLU A 277 -15.09 16.46 -0.17
C GLU A 277 -14.05 15.38 0.11
N GLU A 278 -13.81 14.50 -0.85
CA GLU A 278 -12.74 13.51 -0.73
C GLU A 278 -11.36 14.10 -1.06
N PHE A 279 -11.32 15.22 -1.78
CA PHE A 279 -10.07 15.92 -2.11
C PHE A 279 -9.52 16.67 -0.89
N GLN A 280 -8.47 16.11 -0.26
CA GLN A 280 -7.88 16.57 0.99
C GLN A 280 -6.37 16.82 0.89
N PRO A 281 -5.93 17.80 0.11
CA PRO A 281 -4.50 18.01 -0.17
C PRO A 281 -3.68 18.40 1.07
N GLU A 282 -4.28 19.04 2.06
CA GLU A 282 -3.59 19.37 3.32
C GLU A 282 -3.38 18.11 4.17
N ARG A 283 -4.40 17.26 4.30
CA ARG A 283 -4.30 15.97 4.97
C ARG A 283 -3.25 15.08 4.29
N ARG A 284 -3.21 15.06 2.94
CA ARG A 284 -2.18 14.34 2.17
C ARG A 284 -0.79 14.84 2.53
N ARG A 285 -0.56 16.17 2.55
CA ARG A 285 0.73 16.76 2.94
C ARG A 285 1.14 16.43 4.37
N ASN A 286 0.18 16.35 5.31
CA ASN A 286 0.44 15.94 6.70
C ASN A 286 0.89 14.48 6.78
N ALA A 287 0.21 13.59 6.06
CA ALA A 287 0.57 12.17 5.97
C ALA A 287 1.97 11.98 5.38
N GLU A 288 2.27 12.66 4.27
CA GLU A 288 3.58 12.61 3.61
C GLU A 288 4.70 13.16 4.49
N LEU A 289 4.47 14.26 5.22
CA LEU A 289 5.49 14.79 6.12
C LEU A 289 5.80 13.81 7.25
N ALA A 290 4.78 13.21 7.87
CA ALA A 290 4.99 12.19 8.89
C ALA A 290 5.74 10.96 8.33
N PHE A 291 5.42 10.51 7.12
CA PHE A 291 6.16 9.45 6.45
C PHE A 291 7.64 9.82 6.25
N PHE A 292 7.92 11.03 5.75
CA PHE A 292 9.29 11.51 5.55
C PHE A 292 10.05 11.73 6.87
N GLU A 293 9.39 12.05 7.96
CA GLU A 293 10.02 12.13 9.28
C GLU A 293 10.42 10.75 9.83
N TYR A 294 9.61 9.72 9.56
CA TYR A 294 9.76 8.41 10.19
C TYR A 294 10.45 7.36 9.31
N MET A 295 10.54 7.56 8.00
CA MET A 295 11.17 6.60 7.07
C MET A 295 12.53 7.08 6.59
N PRO A 296 13.60 6.28 6.79
CA PRO A 296 14.95 6.63 6.33
C PRO A 296 15.08 6.47 4.81
N LEU A 297 14.78 7.55 4.07
CA LEU A 297 14.75 7.58 2.60
C LEU A 297 15.92 8.36 2.01
N ASP A 298 16.53 7.84 0.96
CA ASP A 298 17.48 8.56 0.12
C ASP A 298 16.74 9.28 -1.03
N THR A 299 16.46 10.54 -0.83
CA THR A 299 15.73 11.40 -1.78
C THR A 299 16.68 12.16 -2.71
N ASP A 300 17.83 11.60 -3.05
CA ASP A 300 18.92 12.23 -3.81
C ASP A 300 19.54 13.46 -3.11
N ALA A 301 19.27 13.65 -1.82
CA ALA A 301 19.94 14.65 -0.99
C ALA A 301 21.45 14.39 -0.91
N GLY A 302 22.22 15.45 -0.71
CA GLY A 302 23.65 15.34 -0.41
C GLY A 302 23.93 14.59 0.89
N ALA A 303 25.20 14.38 1.22
CA ALA A 303 25.59 13.85 2.53
C ALA A 303 25.17 14.78 3.65
N GLY A 304 24.80 14.25 4.81
CA GLY A 304 24.44 15.00 6.03
C GLY A 304 23.01 14.79 6.46
N VAL A 305 22.51 15.72 7.27
CA VAL A 305 21.14 15.72 7.78
C VAL A 305 20.16 15.92 6.64
N ILE A 306 19.14 15.07 6.58
CA ILE A 306 18.01 15.22 5.67
C ILE A 306 16.91 15.98 6.42
N ASP A 307 16.50 17.12 5.89
CA ASP A 307 15.39 17.90 6.43
C ASP A 307 14.08 17.44 5.75
N PRO A 308 13.14 16.82 6.47
CA PRO A 308 11.91 16.33 5.89
C PRO A 308 11.00 17.44 5.35
N GLU A 309 11.15 18.69 5.81
CA GLU A 309 10.42 19.84 5.29
C GLU A 309 10.91 20.30 3.91
N GLU A 310 12.17 20.02 3.57
CA GLU A 310 12.74 20.33 2.25
C GLU A 310 12.35 19.31 1.17
N LEU A 311 11.77 18.15 1.55
CA LEU A 311 11.36 17.14 0.60
C LEU A 311 10.08 17.56 -0.14
N PRO A 312 9.98 17.26 -1.46
CA PRO A 312 8.79 17.62 -2.22
C PRO A 312 7.59 16.81 -1.73
N ARG A 313 6.52 17.54 -1.38
CA ARG A 313 5.22 16.99 -0.97
C ARG A 313 4.15 17.40 -1.96
N TYR A 314 3.00 16.78 -1.83
CA TYR A 314 1.86 17.04 -2.71
C TYR A 314 1.70 18.54 -3.06
N PRO A 315 1.59 18.91 -4.34
CA PRO A 315 1.41 18.04 -5.52
C PRO A 315 2.72 17.54 -6.19
N ASP A 316 3.89 17.92 -5.68
CA ASP A 316 5.19 17.65 -6.31
C ASP A 316 5.89 16.41 -5.72
N THR A 317 5.16 15.56 -5.04
CA THR A 317 5.66 14.36 -4.36
C THR A 317 6.38 13.42 -5.30
N ARG A 318 7.52 12.89 -4.87
CA ARG A 318 8.25 11.86 -5.60
C ARG A 318 8.98 10.93 -4.65
N ILE A 319 8.56 9.65 -4.61
CA ILE A 319 9.23 8.59 -3.85
C ILE A 319 9.69 7.41 -4.72
N TYR A 320 9.24 7.32 -5.97
CA TYR A 320 9.70 6.26 -6.86
C TYR A 320 11.19 6.44 -7.18
N ARG A 321 11.92 5.36 -7.08
CA ARG A 321 13.38 5.33 -7.19
C ARG A 321 13.90 3.93 -7.54
N ASP A 322 15.18 3.80 -7.92
CA ASP A 322 15.78 2.51 -8.18
C ASP A 322 17.07 2.26 -7.41
N PHE A 323 17.41 0.99 -7.30
CA PHE A 323 18.61 0.50 -6.63
C PHE A 323 19.31 -0.54 -7.48
N ILE A 324 20.64 -0.49 -7.52
CA ILE A 324 21.47 -1.48 -8.18
C ILE A 324 22.22 -2.28 -7.11
N PHE A 325 21.99 -3.57 -7.07
CA PHE A 325 22.68 -4.52 -6.20
C PHE A 325 23.54 -5.47 -7.05
N GLY A 326 24.79 -5.08 -7.30
CA GLY A 326 25.71 -5.85 -8.12
C GLY A 326 25.22 -6.07 -9.56
N LYS A 327 25.56 -7.23 -10.12
CA LYS A 327 25.17 -7.61 -11.49
C LYS A 327 23.83 -8.32 -11.57
N HIS A 328 23.25 -8.71 -10.44
CA HIS A 328 22.10 -9.62 -10.46
C HIS A 328 20.76 -8.92 -10.25
N LEU A 329 20.70 -7.78 -9.56
CA LEU A 329 19.46 -7.11 -9.23
C LEU A 329 19.50 -5.62 -9.56
N ARG A 330 18.52 -5.17 -10.31
CA ARG A 330 18.06 -3.78 -10.33
C ARG A 330 16.63 -3.74 -9.84
N LEU A 331 16.40 -3.08 -8.70
CA LEU A 331 15.13 -2.95 -8.04
C LEU A 331 14.53 -1.59 -8.39
N PHE A 332 13.31 -1.58 -8.91
CA PHE A 332 12.49 -0.39 -9.15
C PHE A 332 11.39 -0.32 -8.12
N VAL A 333 11.43 0.67 -7.27
CA VAL A 333 10.37 0.95 -6.29
C VAL A 333 9.39 1.92 -6.92
N THR A 334 8.17 1.49 -7.14
CA THR A 334 7.12 2.28 -7.80
C THR A 334 6.10 2.78 -6.79
N ASP A 335 5.51 3.94 -7.08
CA ASP A 335 4.44 4.58 -6.32
C ASP A 335 3.13 4.43 -7.08
N TYR A 336 2.23 3.62 -6.57
CA TYR A 336 0.94 3.33 -7.21
C TYR A 336 -0.14 4.34 -6.84
N ARG A 337 -0.03 5.04 -5.70
CA ARG A 337 -1.10 5.85 -5.12
C ARG A 337 -1.07 7.32 -5.53
N THR A 338 0.11 7.93 -5.63
CA THR A 338 0.23 9.38 -5.77
C THR A 338 -0.27 9.91 -7.11
N TYR A 339 -0.10 9.16 -8.20
CA TYR A 339 -0.34 9.69 -9.55
C TYR A 339 -1.50 9.03 -10.29
N ARG A 340 -2.13 8.02 -9.71
CA ARG A 340 -3.20 7.27 -10.37
C ARG A 340 -4.47 8.12 -10.49
N PRO A 341 -5.27 7.92 -11.56
CA PRO A 341 -6.62 8.47 -11.63
C PRO A 341 -7.56 7.72 -10.69
N ASP A 342 -8.79 8.24 -10.53
CA ASP A 342 -9.88 7.53 -9.88
C ASP A 342 -10.14 6.15 -10.52
N HIS A 343 -10.82 5.29 -9.78
CA HIS A 343 -11.34 4.02 -10.28
C HIS A 343 -12.25 4.25 -11.48
N LEU A 344 -12.25 3.33 -12.43
CA LEU A 344 -13.04 3.47 -13.67
C LEU A 344 -14.56 3.55 -13.39
N ILE A 345 -15.02 2.90 -12.31
CA ILE A 345 -16.38 3.06 -11.79
C ILE A 345 -16.26 3.88 -10.50
N PRO A 346 -16.63 5.15 -10.50
CA PRO A 346 -16.60 5.96 -9.28
C PRO A 346 -17.45 5.34 -8.17
N GLU A 347 -17.01 5.45 -6.93
CA GLU A 347 -17.74 4.87 -5.80
C GLU A 347 -19.15 5.40 -5.67
N ASP A 348 -19.34 6.69 -5.94
CA ASP A 348 -20.61 7.36 -5.92
C ASP A 348 -21.44 7.25 -7.21
N ALA A 349 -20.95 6.51 -8.22
CA ALA A 349 -21.65 6.35 -9.49
C ALA A 349 -23.09 5.87 -9.27
N TYR A 350 -24.05 6.55 -9.92
CA TYR A 350 -25.45 6.13 -9.86
C TYR A 350 -25.67 4.85 -10.67
N PRO A 351 -26.17 3.77 -10.10
CA PRO A 351 -26.21 2.46 -10.75
C PRO A 351 -26.95 2.43 -12.07
N ALA A 352 -28.01 3.24 -12.20
CA ALA A 352 -28.81 3.36 -13.41
C ALA A 352 -28.14 4.14 -14.53
N THR A 353 -27.06 4.88 -14.26
CA THR A 353 -26.37 5.67 -15.29
C THR A 353 -25.81 4.78 -16.37
N VAL A 354 -26.19 5.08 -17.64
CA VAL A 354 -25.73 4.34 -18.80
C VAL A 354 -24.29 4.77 -19.12
N ALA A 355 -23.35 3.89 -18.83
CA ALA A 355 -21.92 4.09 -19.03
C ALA A 355 -21.52 3.90 -20.51
N MET A 356 -22.18 2.95 -21.21
CA MET A 356 -21.99 2.70 -22.63
C MET A 356 -23.35 2.68 -23.33
N ASP A 357 -23.64 3.75 -24.04
CA ASP A 357 -24.92 3.90 -24.74
C ASP A 357 -24.97 3.10 -26.07
N ALA A 358 -26.11 3.14 -26.75
CA ALA A 358 -26.31 2.40 -27.99
C ALA A 358 -25.32 2.80 -29.10
N ALA A 359 -24.89 4.07 -29.14
CA ALA A 359 -23.93 4.56 -30.13
C ALA A 359 -22.52 4.02 -29.84
N VAL A 360 -22.12 3.99 -28.57
CA VAL A 360 -20.85 3.39 -28.13
C VAL A 360 -20.83 1.90 -28.45
N LEU A 361 -21.86 1.15 -28.06
CA LEU A 361 -21.94 -0.29 -28.34
C LEU A 361 -21.91 -0.59 -29.85
N ALA A 362 -22.59 0.24 -30.68
CA ALA A 362 -22.57 0.10 -32.12
C ALA A 362 -21.19 0.40 -32.71
N SER A 363 -20.51 1.44 -32.24
CA SER A 363 -19.17 1.80 -32.70
C SER A 363 -18.12 0.72 -32.41
N LEU A 364 -18.31 -0.05 -31.36
CA LEU A 364 -17.47 -1.19 -30.95
C LEU A 364 -17.90 -2.53 -31.60
N GLY A 365 -19.01 -2.55 -32.35
CA GLY A 365 -19.56 -3.79 -32.92
C GLY A 365 -20.17 -4.74 -31.89
N LEU A 366 -20.52 -4.24 -30.71
CA LEU A 366 -20.95 -5.04 -29.54
C LEU A 366 -22.45 -5.09 -29.32
N THR A 367 -23.26 -4.43 -30.18
CA THR A 367 -24.73 -4.38 -30.03
C THR A 367 -25.35 -5.79 -29.97
N GLY A 368 -24.84 -6.73 -30.73
CA GLY A 368 -25.32 -8.13 -30.71
C GLY A 368 -24.85 -8.90 -29.48
N ALA A 369 -23.63 -8.66 -29.03
CA ALA A 369 -23.04 -9.36 -27.88
C ALA A 369 -23.80 -9.09 -26.57
N PHE A 370 -24.31 -7.85 -26.40
CA PHE A 370 -25.05 -7.43 -25.21
C PHE A 370 -26.55 -7.21 -25.45
N ALA A 371 -27.10 -7.76 -26.54
CA ALA A 371 -28.51 -7.54 -26.88
C ALA A 371 -29.49 -8.03 -25.81
N ALA A 372 -29.15 -9.09 -25.07
CA ALA A 372 -29.95 -9.64 -23.99
C ALA A 372 -29.80 -8.84 -22.69
N ASP A 373 -28.58 -8.38 -22.40
CA ASP A 373 -28.23 -7.79 -21.12
C ASP A 373 -28.47 -6.27 -21.09
N ALA A 374 -28.22 -5.57 -22.19
CA ALA A 374 -28.38 -4.12 -22.27
C ALA A 374 -29.80 -3.66 -21.95
N PHE A 375 -29.91 -2.62 -21.11
CA PHE A 375 -31.20 -2.05 -20.69
C PHE A 375 -31.66 -0.94 -21.63
N ALA A 376 -32.98 -0.84 -21.88
CA ALA A 376 -33.59 0.33 -22.47
C ALA A 376 -33.31 1.56 -21.59
N TYR A 377 -32.98 2.69 -22.21
CA TYR A 377 -32.70 3.93 -21.48
C TYR A 377 -33.33 5.14 -22.13
N VAL A 378 -33.42 6.24 -21.35
CA VAL A 378 -33.80 7.57 -21.82
C VAL A 378 -32.87 8.61 -21.24
N ASN A 379 -32.74 9.74 -21.91
CA ASN A 379 -32.18 10.94 -21.27
C ASN A 379 -33.22 11.47 -20.26
N ILE A 380 -32.98 11.25 -18.97
CA ILE A 380 -33.92 11.61 -17.90
C ILE A 380 -34.13 13.12 -17.77
N ASP A 381 -33.25 13.95 -18.31
CA ASP A 381 -33.38 15.41 -18.31
C ASP A 381 -34.57 15.87 -19.19
N GLU A 382 -35.01 15.01 -20.12
CA GLU A 382 -36.22 15.22 -20.94
C GLU A 382 -37.52 14.86 -20.18
N PHE A 383 -37.43 14.28 -18.99
CA PHE A 383 -38.53 13.79 -18.16
C PHE A 383 -38.48 14.43 -16.77
N PRO A 384 -38.73 15.76 -16.64
CA PRO A 384 -38.48 16.49 -15.40
C PRO A 384 -39.31 15.99 -14.19
N ALA A 385 -40.53 15.50 -14.42
CA ALA A 385 -41.34 14.94 -13.34
C ALA A 385 -40.78 13.63 -12.77
N GLN A 386 -40.36 12.73 -13.65
CA GLN A 386 -39.74 11.47 -13.26
C GLN A 386 -38.34 11.71 -12.62
N ARG A 387 -37.56 12.64 -13.20
CA ARG A 387 -36.27 13.03 -12.63
C ARG A 387 -36.41 13.53 -11.19
N ALA A 388 -37.42 14.36 -10.91
CA ALA A 388 -37.68 14.87 -9.57
C ALA A 388 -37.97 13.74 -8.56
N VAL A 389 -38.74 12.72 -8.98
CA VAL A 389 -39.02 11.53 -8.14
C VAL A 389 -37.74 10.73 -7.86
N LEU A 390 -36.96 10.45 -8.92
CA LEU A 390 -35.69 9.68 -8.77
C LEU A 390 -34.70 10.42 -7.87
N ARG A 391 -34.57 11.74 -8.01
CA ARG A 391 -33.74 12.56 -7.13
C ARG A 391 -34.22 12.51 -5.68
N GLY A 392 -35.53 12.64 -5.46
CA GLY A 392 -36.11 12.51 -4.10
C GLY A 392 -35.82 11.16 -3.45
N ALA A 393 -35.96 10.06 -4.22
CA ALA A 393 -35.64 8.73 -3.76
C ALA A 393 -34.10 8.59 -3.44
N TYR A 394 -33.24 9.13 -4.29
CA TYR A 394 -31.80 9.16 -4.03
C TYR A 394 -31.47 9.91 -2.73
N VAL A 395 -32.05 11.10 -2.53
CA VAL A 395 -31.85 11.90 -1.31
C VAL A 395 -32.22 11.11 -0.07
N GLN A 396 -33.37 10.42 -0.09
CA GLN A 396 -33.84 9.61 1.04
C GLN A 396 -32.85 8.48 1.38
N LEU A 397 -32.35 7.78 0.33
CA LEU A 397 -31.35 6.72 0.53
C LEU A 397 -30.03 7.28 1.07
N ALA A 398 -29.55 8.40 0.51
CA ALA A 398 -28.30 9.02 0.91
C ALA A 398 -28.34 9.56 2.35
N VAL A 399 -29.46 10.19 2.75
CA VAL A 399 -29.68 10.62 4.14
C VAL A 399 -29.76 9.42 5.08
N GLY A 400 -30.42 8.33 4.65
CA GLY A 400 -30.46 7.07 5.42
C GLY A 400 -29.07 6.42 5.57
N ALA A 401 -28.13 6.72 4.65
CA ALA A 401 -26.73 6.30 4.68
C ALA A 401 -25.80 7.30 5.42
N GLY A 402 -26.36 8.32 6.09
CA GLY A 402 -25.60 9.24 6.93
C GLY A 402 -25.26 10.60 6.30
N LEU A 403 -25.63 10.87 5.03
CA LEU A 403 -25.40 12.18 4.44
C LEU A 403 -26.33 13.25 5.04
N THR A 404 -25.82 14.48 5.12
CA THR A 404 -26.72 15.62 5.39
C THR A 404 -27.71 15.80 4.24
N ALA A 405 -28.90 16.35 4.51
CA ALA A 405 -29.91 16.57 3.48
C ALA A 405 -29.41 17.49 2.35
N GLU A 406 -28.57 18.46 2.67
CA GLU A 406 -27.95 19.37 1.70
C GLU A 406 -26.96 18.62 0.79
N ALA A 407 -26.04 17.85 1.37
CA ALA A 407 -25.08 17.03 0.64
C ALA A 407 -25.78 16.00 -0.26
N ALA A 408 -26.78 15.30 0.28
CA ALA A 408 -27.60 14.35 -0.47
C ALA A 408 -28.31 15.00 -1.66
N SER A 409 -28.83 16.23 -1.47
CA SER A 409 -29.50 16.98 -2.54
C SER A 409 -28.53 17.41 -3.65
N MET A 410 -27.34 17.92 -3.30
CA MET A 410 -26.31 18.27 -4.28
C MET A 410 -25.87 17.04 -5.08
N ARG A 411 -25.66 15.91 -4.41
CA ARG A 411 -25.30 14.64 -5.05
C ARG A 411 -26.40 14.13 -5.98
N ALA A 412 -27.67 14.16 -5.55
CA ALA A 412 -28.78 13.80 -6.41
C ALA A 412 -28.84 14.62 -7.70
N GLU A 413 -28.52 15.93 -7.62
CA GLU A 413 -28.44 16.80 -8.80
C GLU A 413 -27.29 16.40 -9.74
N ALA A 414 -26.16 16.04 -9.17
CA ALA A 414 -24.96 15.67 -9.93
C ALA A 414 -25.09 14.29 -10.60
N LEU A 415 -25.76 13.32 -9.97
CA LEU A 415 -25.76 11.93 -10.39
C LEU A 415 -27.03 11.51 -11.15
N VAL A 416 -28.21 12.04 -10.77
CA VAL A 416 -29.50 11.68 -11.42
C VAL A 416 -29.72 12.59 -12.63
N LYS A 417 -28.98 12.33 -13.71
CA LYS A 417 -29.03 13.11 -14.99
C LYS A 417 -28.59 12.25 -16.18
N GLY A 418 -28.85 12.76 -17.39
CA GLY A 418 -28.43 12.12 -18.63
C GLY A 418 -29.11 10.79 -18.88
N ASN A 419 -28.41 9.85 -19.52
CA ASN A 419 -28.94 8.55 -19.91
C ASN A 419 -29.09 7.61 -18.70
N LEU A 420 -30.33 7.28 -18.33
CA LEU A 420 -30.64 6.35 -17.23
C LEU A 420 -31.37 5.11 -17.71
N ALA A 421 -30.96 3.95 -17.22
CA ALA A 421 -31.56 2.64 -17.49
C ALA A 421 -32.96 2.53 -16.90
N LEU A 422 -33.96 2.25 -17.73
CA LEU A 422 -35.35 2.17 -17.32
C LEU A 422 -35.66 0.96 -16.44
N ALA A 423 -34.94 -0.14 -16.62
CA ALA A 423 -35.08 -1.31 -15.74
C ALA A 423 -34.78 -0.99 -14.27
N TYR A 424 -33.92 0.00 -14.03
CA TYR A 424 -33.61 0.47 -12.68
C TYR A 424 -34.52 1.64 -12.24
N ALA A 425 -34.78 2.59 -13.14
CA ALA A 425 -35.58 3.78 -12.82
C ALA A 425 -37.07 3.48 -12.60
N ASN A 426 -37.65 2.60 -13.44
CA ASN A 426 -39.09 2.33 -13.41
C ASN A 426 -39.62 1.72 -12.10
N PRO A 427 -38.90 0.77 -11.45
CA PRO A 427 -39.35 0.29 -10.12
C PRO A 427 -39.45 1.39 -9.09
N VAL A 428 -38.52 2.36 -9.07
CA VAL A 428 -38.57 3.52 -8.17
C VAL A 428 -39.74 4.43 -8.49
N LEU A 429 -39.98 4.73 -9.76
CA LEU A 429 -41.09 5.52 -10.23
C LEU A 429 -42.45 4.87 -9.90
N GLN A 430 -42.53 3.55 -10.05
CA GLN A 430 -43.74 2.78 -9.70
C GLN A 430 -44.01 2.78 -8.20
N ALA A 431 -42.98 2.59 -7.38
CA ALA A 431 -43.07 2.60 -5.93
C ALA A 431 -43.51 3.98 -5.40
N ALA A 432 -43.02 5.05 -6.00
CA ALA A 432 -43.35 6.42 -5.62
C ALA A 432 -44.81 6.80 -5.94
N ALA A 433 -45.45 6.13 -6.89
CA ALA A 433 -46.84 6.28 -7.31
C ALA A 433 -47.32 7.74 -7.49
N GLN A 434 -46.41 8.62 -7.97
CA GLN A 434 -46.75 10.06 -8.13
C GLN A 434 -47.54 10.30 -9.43
N PRO A 435 -48.67 11.03 -9.35
CA PRO A 435 -49.41 11.41 -10.56
C PRO A 435 -48.53 12.21 -11.55
N GLY A 436 -48.50 11.77 -12.81
CA GLY A 436 -47.74 12.44 -13.86
C GLY A 436 -46.23 12.10 -13.90
N ALA A 437 -45.73 11.26 -12.96
CA ALA A 437 -44.34 10.81 -12.92
C ALA A 437 -44.23 9.28 -12.80
N GLY A 438 -45.12 8.57 -13.48
CA GLY A 438 -45.12 7.10 -13.51
C GLY A 438 -43.97 6.51 -14.37
N PRO A 439 -43.87 5.15 -14.43
CA PRO A 439 -42.92 4.45 -15.25
C PRO A 439 -42.94 4.89 -16.71
N ILE A 440 -41.76 4.85 -17.35
CA ILE A 440 -41.57 5.19 -18.76
C ILE A 440 -41.56 3.90 -19.58
N ASP A 441 -42.32 3.86 -20.68
CA ASP A 441 -42.38 2.70 -21.55
C ASP A 441 -40.99 2.44 -22.21
N PRO A 442 -40.41 1.23 -21.99
CA PRO A 442 -39.13 0.87 -22.58
C PRO A 442 -39.21 0.48 -24.07
N ALA A 443 -40.43 0.32 -24.62
CA ALA A 443 -40.60 -0.13 -26.00
C ALA A 443 -40.00 0.88 -27.00
N GLY A 444 -39.19 0.38 -27.94
CA GLY A 444 -38.56 1.20 -28.97
C GLY A 444 -37.46 2.15 -28.48
N LYS A 445 -37.09 2.09 -27.19
CA LYS A 445 -35.97 2.89 -26.65
C LYS A 445 -34.61 2.29 -27.01
N PRO A 446 -33.57 3.12 -27.15
CA PRO A 446 -32.20 2.62 -27.34
C PRO A 446 -31.77 1.81 -26.10
N ARG A 447 -30.82 0.88 -26.30
CA ARG A 447 -30.34 0.00 -25.25
C ARG A 447 -28.84 0.22 -25.02
N GLY A 448 -28.42 0.16 -23.74
CA GLY A 448 -27.03 0.37 -23.35
C GLY A 448 -26.68 -0.34 -22.05
N LEU A 449 -25.40 -0.33 -21.70
CA LEU A 449 -24.87 -0.89 -20.45
C LEU A 449 -24.77 0.24 -19.42
N ALA A 450 -25.45 0.07 -18.30
CA ALA A 450 -25.37 0.95 -17.13
C ALA A 450 -24.33 0.40 -16.12
N PHE A 451 -23.93 1.19 -15.12
CA PHE A 451 -22.99 0.74 -14.11
C PHE A 451 -23.46 -0.50 -13.34
N VAL A 452 -24.77 -0.69 -13.18
CA VAL A 452 -25.30 -1.94 -12.58
C VAL A 452 -24.87 -3.20 -13.32
N HIS A 453 -24.66 -3.16 -14.64
CA HIS A 453 -24.15 -4.29 -15.40
C HIS A 453 -22.68 -4.61 -15.12
N MET A 454 -21.96 -3.69 -14.46
CA MET A 454 -20.58 -3.83 -14.05
C MET A 454 -20.46 -4.17 -12.57
N GLY A 455 -21.59 -4.51 -11.91
CA GLY A 455 -21.63 -4.90 -10.51
C GLY A 455 -22.04 -3.81 -9.52
N LYS A 456 -22.29 -2.57 -9.97
CA LYS A 456 -22.75 -1.50 -9.07
C LYS A 456 -24.14 -1.84 -8.53
N GLN A 457 -24.28 -1.97 -7.21
CA GLN A 457 -25.46 -2.47 -6.47
C GLN A 457 -25.81 -3.95 -6.70
N GLU A 458 -24.93 -4.71 -7.28
CA GLU A 458 -25.00 -6.16 -7.22
C GLU A 458 -24.65 -6.66 -5.81
N LEU A 459 -24.71 -7.96 -5.63
CA LEU A 459 -24.50 -8.66 -4.39
C LEU A 459 -23.26 -8.24 -3.61
N PHE A 460 -22.14 -8.06 -4.32
CA PHE A 460 -20.88 -7.69 -3.74
C PHE A 460 -20.64 -6.18 -3.68
N SER A 461 -21.62 -5.37 -4.01
CA SER A 461 -21.48 -3.91 -3.97
C SER A 461 -21.38 -3.34 -2.55
N SER A 462 -21.74 -4.12 -1.53
CA SER A 462 -21.47 -3.78 -0.13
C SER A 462 -19.97 -3.75 0.19
N ILE A 463 -19.16 -4.47 -0.61
CA ILE A 463 -17.68 -4.38 -0.60
C ILE A 463 -17.22 -3.11 -1.33
N GLY A 464 -18.11 -2.46 -2.07
CA GLY A 464 -17.86 -1.26 -2.86
C GLY A 464 -17.49 -1.54 -4.33
N ALA A 465 -17.76 -0.58 -5.21
CA ALA A 465 -17.38 -0.65 -6.63
C ALA A 465 -15.85 -0.57 -6.84
N ARG A 466 -15.10 -0.18 -5.82
CA ARG A 466 -13.64 -0.20 -5.78
C ARG A 466 -13.07 -1.59 -5.59
N ASN A 467 -13.87 -2.53 -5.19
CA ASN A 467 -13.43 -3.90 -4.96
C ASN A 467 -14.01 -4.80 -6.03
N VAL A 468 -15.24 -5.28 -5.89
CA VAL A 468 -15.80 -6.31 -6.75
C VAL A 468 -16.58 -5.74 -7.93
N VAL A 469 -16.22 -6.17 -9.15
CA VAL A 469 -16.94 -5.81 -10.38
C VAL A 469 -17.18 -7.07 -11.25
N ILE A 470 -18.23 -7.02 -12.10
CA ILE A 470 -18.48 -8.06 -13.10
C ILE A 470 -17.47 -7.90 -14.24
N LYS A 471 -16.53 -8.84 -14.31
CA LYS A 471 -15.36 -8.77 -15.19
C LYS A 471 -15.72 -8.55 -16.67
N ASP A 472 -16.67 -9.31 -17.22
CA ASP A 472 -16.90 -9.35 -18.67
C ASP A 472 -17.39 -8.01 -19.23
N THR A 473 -18.25 -7.32 -18.50
CA THR A 473 -18.73 -5.98 -18.85
C THR A 473 -17.74 -4.88 -18.47
N PHE A 474 -17.03 -5.08 -17.34
CA PHE A 474 -15.99 -4.14 -16.90
C PHE A 474 -14.83 -4.07 -17.91
N ASP A 475 -14.33 -5.21 -18.41
CA ASP A 475 -13.22 -5.22 -19.39
C ASP A 475 -13.58 -4.43 -20.65
N VAL A 476 -14.81 -4.58 -21.15
CA VAL A 476 -15.27 -3.82 -22.33
C VAL A 476 -15.32 -2.33 -22.03
N TYR A 477 -15.85 -1.94 -20.88
CA TYR A 477 -15.89 -0.55 -20.44
C TYR A 477 -14.48 0.02 -20.24
N ALA A 478 -13.60 -0.73 -19.60
CA ALA A 478 -12.21 -0.34 -19.38
C ALA A 478 -11.46 -0.10 -20.69
N ALA A 479 -11.56 -1.03 -21.64
CA ALA A 479 -10.93 -0.91 -22.96
C ALA A 479 -11.45 0.31 -23.74
N TRP A 480 -12.75 0.57 -23.68
CA TRP A 480 -13.35 1.76 -24.30
C TRP A 480 -12.82 3.05 -23.63
N ARG A 481 -12.81 3.10 -22.31
CA ARG A 481 -12.27 4.25 -21.55
C ARG A 481 -10.79 4.46 -21.84
N TYR A 482 -10.00 3.39 -21.94
CA TYR A 482 -8.58 3.45 -22.28
C TYR A 482 -8.39 4.07 -23.67
N SER A 483 -9.09 3.56 -24.69
CA SER A 483 -8.95 4.03 -26.05
C SER A 483 -9.43 5.48 -26.26
N THR A 484 -10.53 5.87 -25.60
CA THR A 484 -11.11 7.22 -25.76
C THR A 484 -10.40 8.30 -24.97
N SER A 485 -9.61 7.94 -23.97
CA SER A 485 -8.81 8.85 -23.15
C SER A 485 -7.31 8.87 -23.52
N ASP A 486 -6.91 8.21 -24.61
CA ASP A 486 -5.50 8.01 -24.94
C ASP A 486 -4.69 7.41 -23.78
N GLY A 487 -5.29 6.45 -23.10
CA GLY A 487 -4.74 5.75 -21.93
C GLY A 487 -4.82 6.51 -20.59
N ALA A 488 -5.24 7.78 -20.60
CA ALA A 488 -5.23 8.60 -19.38
C ALA A 488 -6.13 8.05 -18.26
N ALA A 489 -7.27 7.43 -18.61
CA ALA A 489 -8.19 6.84 -17.64
C ALA A 489 -7.61 5.65 -16.85
N GLN A 490 -6.51 5.07 -17.33
CA GLN A 490 -5.84 3.94 -16.67
C GLN A 490 -4.35 4.23 -16.38
N GLN A 491 -3.95 5.49 -16.27
CA GLN A 491 -2.56 5.89 -16.05
C GLN A 491 -2.13 5.69 -14.59
N ALA A 492 -2.12 4.44 -14.13
CA ALA A 492 -1.91 4.08 -12.71
C ALA A 492 -0.60 4.63 -12.11
N LEU A 493 0.50 4.67 -12.87
CA LEU A 493 1.79 5.17 -12.38
C LEU A 493 2.02 6.66 -12.63
N GLY A 494 1.11 7.34 -13.33
CA GLY A 494 1.39 8.67 -13.87
C GLY A 494 2.38 8.64 -15.04
N LYS A 495 2.39 9.68 -15.88
CA LYS A 495 3.17 9.71 -17.12
C LYS A 495 4.68 9.74 -16.87
N ASP A 496 5.13 10.52 -15.90
CA ASP A 496 6.54 10.73 -15.64
C ASP A 496 7.19 9.51 -15.01
N GLN A 497 6.53 8.88 -14.03
CA GLN A 497 7.01 7.65 -13.42
C GLN A 497 7.03 6.49 -14.41
N GLU A 498 5.99 6.34 -15.23
CA GLU A 498 5.97 5.30 -16.26
C GLU A 498 7.10 5.51 -17.29
N ALA A 499 7.29 6.75 -17.77
CA ALA A 499 8.36 7.07 -18.69
C ALA A 499 9.74 6.78 -18.09
N TRP A 500 9.95 7.16 -16.82
CA TRP A 500 11.16 6.83 -16.07
C TRP A 500 11.37 5.32 -15.99
N LEU A 501 10.39 4.55 -15.52
CA LEU A 501 10.48 3.10 -15.39
C LEU A 501 10.83 2.44 -16.73
N LEU A 502 10.06 2.75 -17.77
CA LEU A 502 10.25 2.18 -19.11
C LEU A 502 11.60 2.56 -19.75
N GLY A 503 12.10 3.77 -19.47
CA GLY A 503 13.44 4.21 -19.87
C GLY A 503 14.54 3.38 -19.20
N GLN A 504 14.42 3.21 -17.90
CA GLN A 504 15.43 2.54 -17.08
C GLN A 504 15.50 1.02 -17.27
N LEU A 505 14.46 0.36 -17.78
CA LEU A 505 14.46 -1.09 -18.01
C LEU A 505 15.59 -1.57 -18.93
N ARG A 506 16.11 -0.71 -19.83
CA ARG A 506 17.17 -1.02 -20.81
C ARG A 506 18.52 -0.43 -20.45
N GLU A 507 18.59 0.56 -19.59
CA GLU A 507 19.80 1.35 -19.36
C GLU A 507 20.70 0.75 -18.27
N GLY A 508 22.00 0.81 -18.50
CA GLY A 508 23.07 0.73 -17.51
C GLY A 508 23.33 -0.63 -16.87
N VAL A 509 22.64 -1.71 -17.26
CA VAL A 509 22.82 -3.04 -16.67
C VAL A 509 22.89 -4.14 -17.72
N SER A 510 23.53 -5.26 -17.36
CA SER A 510 23.57 -6.46 -18.21
C SER A 510 22.15 -6.97 -18.53
N PRO A 511 21.89 -7.51 -19.73
CA PRO A 511 20.64 -8.19 -20.06
C PRO A 511 20.25 -9.26 -19.04
N GLN A 512 21.23 -9.98 -18.47
CA GLN A 512 21.00 -11.02 -17.47
C GLN A 512 20.69 -10.50 -16.05
N THR A 513 20.71 -9.19 -15.83
CA THR A 513 20.31 -8.60 -14.55
C THR A 513 18.80 -8.69 -14.39
N TRP A 514 18.35 -9.23 -13.28
CA TRP A 514 16.93 -9.23 -12.93
C TRP A 514 16.44 -7.80 -12.68
N LYS A 515 15.36 -7.43 -13.35
CA LYS A 515 14.64 -6.16 -13.16
C LYS A 515 13.42 -6.48 -12.31
N VAL A 516 13.52 -6.13 -11.05
CA VAL A 516 12.45 -6.37 -10.08
C VAL A 516 11.68 -5.09 -9.88
N MET A 517 10.39 -5.09 -10.19
CA MET A 517 9.47 -4.01 -9.89
C MET A 517 8.82 -4.29 -8.53
N ALA A 518 9.04 -3.42 -7.56
CA ALA A 518 8.29 -3.39 -6.32
C ALA A 518 7.07 -2.51 -6.51
N SER A 519 5.89 -3.09 -6.39
CA SER A 519 4.59 -2.42 -6.45
C SER A 519 3.90 -2.61 -5.11
N SER A 520 3.26 -1.57 -4.57
CA SER A 520 2.49 -1.76 -3.34
C SER A 520 1.35 -2.74 -3.57
N VAL A 521 0.65 -2.66 -4.70
CA VAL A 521 -0.48 -3.53 -5.05
C VAL A 521 -0.09 -4.65 -6.03
N SER A 522 -0.80 -5.78 -5.98
CA SER A 522 -0.50 -6.96 -6.78
C SER A 522 -0.87 -6.82 -8.26
N THR A 523 0.01 -7.32 -9.16
CA THR A 523 -0.31 -7.48 -10.59
C THR A 523 -1.01 -8.80 -10.90
N THR A 524 -1.13 -9.72 -9.94
CA THR A 524 -1.87 -10.98 -10.08
C THR A 524 -3.35 -10.70 -10.30
N SER A 525 -3.93 -11.28 -11.34
CA SER A 525 -5.37 -11.15 -11.58
C SER A 525 -6.15 -12.05 -10.64
N MET A 526 -7.05 -11.47 -9.84
CA MET A 526 -7.85 -12.16 -8.84
C MET A 526 -9.29 -12.32 -9.31
N ILE A 527 -9.60 -13.48 -9.87
CA ILE A 527 -10.89 -13.72 -10.52
C ILE A 527 -11.68 -14.79 -9.79
N TRP A 528 -12.92 -14.46 -9.39
CA TRP A 528 -13.92 -15.44 -9.02
C TRP A 528 -14.74 -15.82 -10.26
N ASP A 529 -14.61 -17.05 -10.76
CA ASP A 529 -15.45 -17.55 -11.86
C ASP A 529 -16.57 -18.44 -11.30
N LEU A 530 -17.75 -17.84 -11.13
CA LEU A 530 -18.93 -18.53 -10.61
C LEU A 530 -19.88 -19.03 -11.70
N ARG A 531 -19.58 -18.84 -13.00
CA ARG A 531 -20.48 -19.19 -14.11
C ARG A 531 -20.80 -20.68 -14.19
N ALA A 532 -19.83 -21.53 -13.89
CA ALA A 532 -19.96 -22.98 -13.91
C ALA A 532 -20.38 -23.59 -12.56
N LYS A 533 -20.85 -22.78 -11.61
CA LYS A 533 -21.25 -23.20 -10.25
C LYS A 533 -22.78 -23.29 -10.18
N PRO A 534 -23.42 -24.45 -10.50
CA PRO A 534 -24.87 -24.55 -10.65
C PRO A 534 -25.65 -24.39 -9.32
N ASP A 535 -24.98 -24.54 -8.20
CA ASP A 535 -25.53 -24.41 -6.85
C ASP A 535 -25.40 -22.98 -6.26
N VAL A 536 -24.80 -22.06 -6.98
CA VAL A 536 -24.79 -20.64 -6.61
C VAL A 536 -26.15 -20.03 -6.91
N GLU A 537 -26.81 -19.49 -5.89
CA GLU A 537 -28.11 -18.84 -6.00
C GLU A 537 -28.06 -17.41 -5.43
N PRO A 538 -28.77 -16.44 -6.02
CA PRO A 538 -29.58 -16.56 -7.26
C PRO A 538 -28.69 -16.70 -8.52
N PRO A 539 -29.24 -17.22 -9.66
CA PRO A 539 -28.48 -17.39 -10.89
C PRO A 539 -27.82 -16.12 -11.43
N THR A 540 -28.35 -14.95 -11.07
CA THR A 540 -27.82 -13.64 -11.47
C THR A 540 -26.42 -13.37 -10.94
N VAL A 541 -25.97 -14.09 -9.89
CA VAL A 541 -24.59 -13.97 -9.35
C VAL A 541 -23.61 -14.95 -9.99
N ARG A 542 -24.03 -15.77 -10.95
CA ARG A 542 -23.16 -16.70 -11.68
C ARG A 542 -22.37 -15.99 -12.77
N ASN A 543 -21.52 -15.05 -12.38
CA ASN A 543 -20.67 -14.26 -13.26
C ASN A 543 -19.18 -14.54 -12.99
N ARG A 544 -18.32 -13.92 -13.80
CA ARG A 544 -16.91 -13.73 -13.44
C ARG A 544 -16.78 -12.37 -12.78
N TYR A 545 -16.04 -12.35 -11.69
CA TYR A 545 -15.78 -11.11 -10.95
C TYR A 545 -14.29 -10.88 -10.86
N TYR A 546 -13.85 -9.63 -11.01
CA TYR A 546 -12.61 -9.20 -10.39
C TYR A 546 -12.89 -9.00 -8.91
N PHE A 547 -12.02 -9.56 -8.06
CA PHE A 547 -12.16 -9.44 -6.61
C PHE A 547 -11.84 -8.02 -6.12
N SER A 548 -10.79 -7.38 -6.69
CA SER A 548 -10.41 -6.03 -6.31
C SER A 548 -9.94 -5.21 -7.49
N VAL A 549 -10.72 -4.18 -7.86
CA VAL A 549 -10.32 -3.22 -8.89
C VAL A 549 -9.58 -2.01 -8.32
N ASP A 550 -9.31 -1.97 -7.04
CA ASP A 550 -8.30 -1.09 -6.46
C ASP A 550 -6.88 -1.55 -6.82
N GLN A 551 -6.70 -2.85 -7.04
CA GLN A 551 -5.50 -3.47 -7.59
C GLN A 551 -5.33 -3.19 -9.10
N TRP A 552 -4.29 -3.76 -9.71
CA TRP A 552 -4.05 -3.68 -11.15
C TRP A 552 -5.19 -4.24 -12.02
N ASP A 553 -6.09 -5.05 -11.47
CA ASP A 553 -7.32 -5.48 -12.13
C ASP A 553 -8.26 -4.31 -12.48
N GLY A 554 -8.16 -3.18 -11.79
CA GLY A 554 -8.89 -1.95 -12.10
C GLY A 554 -8.37 -1.19 -13.32
N PHE A 555 -7.15 -1.50 -13.76
CA PHE A 555 -6.50 -0.87 -14.92
C PHE A 555 -5.97 -1.92 -15.91
N PRO A 556 -6.85 -2.78 -16.45
CA PRO A 556 -6.45 -4.02 -17.15
C PRO A 556 -5.63 -3.77 -18.42
N ASP A 557 -5.93 -2.72 -19.20
CA ASP A 557 -5.20 -2.40 -20.42
C ASP A 557 -3.81 -1.82 -20.10
N LYS A 558 -3.73 -0.96 -19.09
CA LYS A 558 -2.45 -0.40 -18.61
C LYS A 558 -1.59 -1.51 -18.00
N ARG A 559 -2.14 -2.36 -17.15
CA ARG A 559 -1.44 -3.55 -16.63
C ARG A 559 -0.86 -4.39 -17.77
N SER A 560 -1.69 -4.70 -18.76
CA SER A 560 -1.27 -5.50 -19.92
C SER A 560 -0.11 -4.85 -20.68
N SER A 561 -0.16 -3.56 -20.94
CA SER A 561 0.91 -2.83 -21.61
C SER A 561 2.21 -2.79 -20.79
N LEU A 562 2.11 -2.62 -19.47
CA LEU A 562 3.25 -2.60 -18.56
C LEU A 562 3.93 -3.97 -18.49
N LEU A 563 3.15 -5.05 -18.31
CA LEU A 563 3.68 -6.42 -18.27
C LEU A 563 4.33 -6.81 -19.60
N ALA A 564 3.74 -6.43 -20.74
CA ALA A 564 4.37 -6.62 -22.05
C ALA A 564 5.72 -5.90 -22.14
N ALA A 565 5.79 -4.65 -21.69
CA ALA A 565 7.04 -3.88 -21.69
C ALA A 565 8.10 -4.50 -20.76
N LEU A 566 7.71 -4.96 -19.57
CA LEU A 566 8.59 -5.69 -18.65
C LEU A 566 9.15 -6.95 -19.33
N ARG A 567 8.31 -7.79 -19.90
CA ARG A 567 8.73 -9.01 -20.59
C ARG A 567 9.70 -8.73 -21.75
N GLU A 568 9.35 -7.77 -22.63
CA GLU A 568 10.06 -7.53 -23.89
C GLU A 568 11.39 -6.78 -23.68
N ARG A 569 11.44 -5.87 -22.69
CA ARG A 569 12.62 -5.04 -22.48
C ARG A 569 13.67 -5.67 -21.59
N THR A 570 13.38 -6.80 -20.94
CA THR A 570 14.27 -7.44 -19.97
C THR A 570 14.78 -8.81 -20.39
N ASP A 571 14.49 -9.27 -21.62
CA ASP A 571 14.82 -10.62 -22.10
C ASP A 571 14.34 -11.72 -21.13
N GLY A 572 13.14 -11.52 -20.55
CA GLY A 572 12.54 -12.46 -19.61
C GLY A 572 13.11 -12.43 -18.18
N HIS A 573 14.02 -11.50 -17.87
CA HIS A 573 14.55 -11.30 -16.50
C HIS A 573 13.73 -10.22 -15.76
N ALA A 574 12.42 -10.31 -15.82
CA ALA A 574 11.50 -9.46 -15.06
C ALA A 574 10.86 -10.25 -13.91
N LEU A 575 10.60 -9.56 -12.82
CA LEU A 575 9.85 -10.05 -11.67
C LEU A 575 9.09 -8.87 -11.06
N VAL A 576 7.85 -9.09 -10.65
CA VAL A 576 7.10 -8.16 -9.79
C VAL A 576 7.09 -8.72 -8.38
N VAL A 577 7.33 -7.88 -7.38
CA VAL A 577 7.07 -8.18 -5.97
C VAL A 577 6.05 -7.19 -5.44
N ALA A 578 5.06 -7.67 -4.68
CA ALA A 578 3.91 -6.86 -4.30
C ALA A 578 3.37 -7.22 -2.91
N GLY A 579 2.40 -6.41 -2.43
CA GLY A 579 1.68 -6.55 -1.17
C GLY A 579 0.19 -6.27 -1.27
N ASP A 580 -0.35 -5.53 -0.30
CA ASP A 580 -1.69 -4.97 -0.14
C ASP A 580 -2.80 -6.01 0.08
N ILE A 581 -2.96 -6.98 -0.75
CA ILE A 581 -4.13 -7.89 -0.79
C ILE A 581 -4.22 -8.87 0.39
N HIS A 582 -3.34 -8.79 1.35
CA HIS A 582 -3.36 -9.63 2.56
C HIS A 582 -3.42 -11.15 2.28
N ALA A 583 -2.74 -11.57 1.21
CA ALA A 583 -2.63 -12.97 0.79
C ALA A 583 -1.28 -13.25 0.13
N ALA A 584 -0.84 -14.49 0.17
CA ALA A 584 0.35 -14.93 -0.52
C ALA A 584 0.00 -15.45 -1.92
N PHE A 585 0.65 -14.90 -2.97
CA PHE A 585 0.54 -15.43 -4.33
C PHE A 585 1.91 -15.62 -4.97
N ALA A 586 2.06 -16.73 -5.70
CA ALA A 586 3.08 -16.87 -6.73
C ALA A 586 2.37 -17.14 -8.06
N SER A 587 2.43 -16.19 -9.00
CA SER A 587 1.70 -16.24 -10.26
C SER A 587 2.57 -15.82 -11.44
N VAL A 588 2.10 -16.16 -12.65
CA VAL A 588 2.67 -15.68 -13.90
C VAL A 588 1.58 -14.94 -14.68
N GLU A 589 1.76 -13.64 -14.84
CA GLU A 589 0.83 -12.79 -15.58
C GLU A 589 1.45 -12.37 -16.92
N GLN A 590 0.88 -12.82 -18.02
CA GLN A 590 1.35 -12.53 -19.38
C GLN A 590 2.86 -12.81 -19.60
N GLY A 591 3.38 -13.82 -18.92
CA GLY A 591 4.79 -14.21 -18.98
C GLY A 591 5.71 -13.42 -18.05
N VAL A 592 5.17 -12.61 -17.12
CA VAL A 592 5.90 -11.95 -16.06
C VAL A 592 5.55 -12.60 -14.72
N PRO A 593 6.51 -13.12 -13.96
CA PRO A 593 6.27 -13.63 -12.61
C PRO A 593 5.87 -12.50 -11.65
N CYS A 594 4.94 -12.79 -10.76
CA CYS A 594 4.57 -11.94 -9.64
C CYS A 594 4.61 -12.75 -8.34
N LEU A 595 5.28 -12.21 -7.31
CA LEU A 595 5.33 -12.73 -5.96
C LEU A 595 4.67 -11.72 -5.03
N THR A 596 3.46 -12.00 -4.58
CA THR A 596 2.75 -11.16 -3.60
C THR A 596 3.01 -11.72 -2.21
N ALA A 597 3.58 -10.90 -1.33
CA ALA A 597 3.86 -11.30 0.05
C ALA A 597 2.57 -11.22 0.89
N PRO A 598 2.38 -12.13 1.86
CA PRO A 598 1.26 -12.04 2.80
C PRO A 598 1.44 -10.83 3.72
N ALA A 599 0.36 -10.37 4.35
CA ALA A 599 0.41 -9.33 5.37
C ALA A 599 1.24 -9.76 6.57
N ILE A 600 1.94 -8.83 7.21
CA ILE A 600 2.64 -9.10 8.50
C ILE A 600 1.62 -9.44 9.59
N SER A 601 0.51 -8.67 9.67
CA SER A 601 -0.48 -8.81 10.75
C SER A 601 -1.87 -8.29 10.43
N SER A 602 -2.11 -7.61 9.29
CA SER A 602 -3.45 -7.14 8.92
C SER A 602 -4.40 -8.30 8.62
N SER A 603 -5.72 -8.08 8.68
CA SER A 603 -6.71 -9.14 8.44
C SER A 603 -6.43 -9.89 7.14
N ALA A 604 -6.47 -11.22 7.16
CA ALA A 604 -6.30 -11.99 5.94
C ALA A 604 -7.47 -11.76 4.97
N VAL A 605 -7.22 -11.79 3.66
CA VAL A 605 -8.27 -11.52 2.65
C VAL A 605 -9.47 -12.45 2.78
N GLN A 606 -9.26 -13.67 3.24
CA GLN A 606 -10.35 -14.62 3.50
C GLN A 606 -11.25 -14.18 4.64
N GLU A 607 -10.70 -13.56 5.70
CA GLU A 607 -11.46 -13.02 6.83
C GLU A 607 -12.33 -11.85 6.39
N GLU A 608 -11.75 -10.92 5.62
CA GLU A 608 -12.46 -9.74 5.10
C GLU A 608 -13.57 -10.13 4.12
N ALA A 609 -13.27 -11.03 3.18
CA ALA A 609 -14.26 -11.57 2.26
C ALA A 609 -15.39 -12.27 3.00
N GLY A 610 -15.09 -13.00 4.09
CA GLY A 610 -16.08 -13.66 4.94
C GLY A 610 -17.07 -12.67 5.55
N ALA A 611 -16.55 -11.63 6.19
CA ALA A 611 -17.39 -10.59 6.81
C ALA A 611 -18.26 -9.85 5.78
N ALA A 612 -17.70 -9.54 4.62
CA ALA A 612 -18.42 -8.84 3.56
C ALA A 612 -19.54 -9.70 2.92
N VAL A 613 -19.26 -10.98 2.68
CA VAL A 613 -20.21 -11.91 2.07
C VAL A 613 -21.38 -12.24 3.04
N GLU A 614 -21.09 -12.35 4.33
CA GLU A 614 -22.14 -12.49 5.35
C GLU A 614 -23.03 -11.24 5.44
N ALA A 615 -22.43 -10.05 5.41
CA ALA A 615 -23.17 -8.78 5.38
C ALA A 615 -24.03 -8.64 4.11
N ALA A 616 -23.59 -9.22 2.98
CA ALA A 616 -24.36 -9.29 1.74
C ALA A 616 -25.50 -10.33 1.76
N GLY A 617 -25.70 -11.05 2.87
CA GLY A 617 -26.81 -12.01 3.06
C GLY A 617 -26.49 -13.45 2.68
N PHE A 618 -25.22 -13.81 2.52
CA PHE A 618 -24.76 -15.18 2.25
C PHE A 618 -24.03 -15.76 3.47
N PRO A 619 -24.74 -16.42 4.37
CA PRO A 619 -24.14 -16.94 5.61
C PRO A 619 -23.19 -18.13 5.29
N PRO A 620 -22.32 -18.51 6.27
CA PRO A 620 -21.56 -19.74 6.22
C PRO A 620 -22.44 -20.94 5.86
N GLY A 621 -21.98 -21.76 4.90
CA GLY A 621 -22.73 -22.91 4.37
C GLY A 621 -23.53 -22.60 3.09
N SER A 622 -23.73 -21.35 2.71
CA SER A 622 -24.26 -21.04 1.36
C SER A 622 -23.20 -21.35 0.27
N ALA A 623 -23.66 -21.63 -0.94
CA ALA A 623 -22.76 -21.93 -2.05
C ALA A 623 -21.86 -20.73 -2.39
N VAL A 624 -22.39 -19.49 -2.32
CA VAL A 624 -21.60 -18.27 -2.51
C VAL A 624 -20.48 -18.21 -1.48
N TYR A 625 -20.80 -18.29 -0.18
CA TYR A 625 -19.81 -18.26 0.90
C TYR A 625 -18.74 -19.35 0.72
N ARG A 626 -19.15 -20.55 0.33
CA ARG A 626 -18.21 -21.65 0.10
C ARG A 626 -17.17 -21.31 -0.96
N TYR A 627 -17.58 -20.82 -2.13
CA TYR A 627 -16.66 -20.55 -3.24
C TYR A 627 -15.80 -19.31 -3.03
N VAL A 628 -16.38 -18.24 -2.51
CA VAL A 628 -15.66 -16.96 -2.41
C VAL A 628 -14.95 -16.74 -1.07
N VAL A 629 -15.21 -17.61 -0.09
CA VAL A 629 -14.55 -17.57 1.22
C VAL A 629 -13.84 -18.89 1.53
N THR A 630 -14.60 -19.98 1.76
CA THR A 630 -14.00 -21.24 2.23
C THR A 630 -13.06 -21.87 1.20
N GLU A 631 -13.44 -21.87 -0.09
CA GLU A 631 -12.68 -22.39 -1.22
C GLU A 631 -12.03 -21.27 -2.05
N GLN A 632 -11.83 -20.08 -1.47
CA GLN A 632 -11.37 -18.88 -2.17
C GLN A 632 -10.09 -19.11 -2.97
N ALA A 633 -9.09 -19.76 -2.37
CA ALA A 633 -7.82 -20.07 -3.02
C ALA A 633 -8.01 -20.98 -4.25
N ALA A 634 -8.93 -21.95 -4.20
CA ALA A 634 -9.25 -22.81 -5.33
C ALA A 634 -9.99 -22.01 -6.42
N THR A 635 -10.94 -21.17 -6.03
CA THR A 635 -11.72 -20.33 -6.95
C THR A 635 -10.82 -19.33 -7.69
N PHE A 636 -9.82 -18.72 -7.02
CA PHE A 636 -8.83 -17.87 -7.69
C PHE A 636 -8.00 -18.64 -8.72
N ARG A 637 -7.54 -19.87 -8.41
CA ARG A 637 -6.80 -20.71 -9.39
C ARG A 637 -7.65 -21.10 -10.58
N GLU A 638 -8.94 -21.39 -10.37
CA GLU A 638 -9.88 -21.68 -11.47
C GLU A 638 -10.09 -20.46 -12.36
N GLY A 639 -10.22 -19.28 -11.77
CA GLY A 639 -10.40 -18.01 -12.48
C GLY A 639 -9.13 -17.52 -13.17
N ASN A 640 -7.95 -17.84 -12.63
CA ASN A 640 -6.64 -17.48 -13.19
C ASN A 640 -5.67 -18.66 -13.16
N PRO A 641 -5.51 -19.40 -14.27
CA PRO A 641 -4.56 -20.50 -14.38
C PRO A 641 -3.08 -20.12 -14.21
N GLY A 642 -2.75 -18.84 -14.28
CA GLY A 642 -1.39 -18.33 -14.01
C GLY A 642 -0.98 -18.43 -12.54
N ILE A 643 -1.90 -18.68 -11.62
CA ILE A 643 -1.62 -18.78 -10.18
C ILE A 643 -1.05 -20.18 -9.88
N ALA A 644 0.27 -20.25 -9.68
CA ALA A 644 0.97 -21.46 -9.26
C ALA A 644 0.76 -21.75 -7.76
N PHE A 645 0.68 -20.71 -6.94
CA PHE A 645 0.46 -20.81 -5.49
C PHE A 645 -0.42 -19.67 -5.01
N VAL A 646 -1.29 -19.98 -4.06
CA VAL A 646 -2.08 -18.98 -3.31
C VAL A 646 -2.41 -19.50 -1.92
N ASP A 647 -2.25 -18.61 -0.92
CA ASP A 647 -2.76 -18.78 0.43
C ASP A 647 -3.47 -17.48 0.85
N THR A 648 -4.77 -17.57 1.08
CA THR A 648 -5.64 -16.42 1.39
C THR A 648 -5.92 -16.26 2.88
N ASN A 649 -5.32 -17.10 3.72
CA ASN A 649 -5.60 -17.18 5.15
C ASN A 649 -4.33 -17.30 6.01
N ALA A 650 -3.23 -16.71 5.54
CA ALA A 650 -1.97 -16.70 6.27
C ALA A 650 -1.36 -15.30 6.33
N HIS A 651 -0.66 -15.05 7.45
CA HIS A 651 0.25 -13.93 7.66
C HIS A 651 1.70 -14.34 7.40
N GLY A 652 2.62 -13.40 7.30
CA GLY A 652 4.02 -13.77 7.14
C GLY A 652 4.86 -12.80 6.35
N PHE A 653 5.86 -13.33 5.67
CA PHE A 653 6.78 -12.59 4.80
C PHE A 653 7.38 -13.54 3.77
N THR A 654 7.99 -12.95 2.73
CA THR A 654 8.66 -13.73 1.68
C THR A 654 10.14 -13.40 1.65
N VAL A 655 11.03 -14.40 1.73
CA VAL A 655 12.47 -14.23 1.53
C VAL A 655 12.80 -14.51 0.07
N VAL A 656 13.45 -13.56 -0.58
CA VAL A 656 13.82 -13.62 -2.00
C VAL A 656 15.35 -13.61 -2.13
N GLU A 657 15.89 -14.54 -2.90
CA GLU A 657 17.32 -14.59 -3.27
C GLU A 657 17.46 -14.50 -4.78
N VAL A 658 18.10 -13.42 -5.25
CA VAL A 658 18.33 -13.16 -6.69
C VAL A 658 19.73 -13.61 -7.05
N GLY A 659 19.81 -14.66 -7.83
CA GLY A 659 21.05 -15.22 -8.38
C GLY A 659 21.20 -14.93 -9.88
N PRO A 660 22.29 -15.43 -10.50
CA PRO A 660 22.55 -15.20 -11.92
C PRO A 660 21.57 -15.93 -12.86
N GLU A 661 21.03 -17.08 -12.46
CA GLU A 661 20.25 -17.97 -13.33
C GLU A 661 18.80 -18.08 -12.90
N GLU A 662 18.51 -17.83 -11.64
CA GLU A 662 17.17 -17.96 -11.06
C GLU A 662 16.98 -17.02 -9.89
N VAL A 663 15.71 -16.75 -9.57
CA VAL A 663 15.29 -16.16 -8.30
C VAL A 663 14.63 -17.25 -7.45
N LYS A 664 15.06 -17.37 -6.20
CA LYS A 664 14.42 -18.25 -5.21
C LYS A 664 13.54 -17.42 -4.31
N ALA A 665 12.34 -17.91 -4.02
CA ALA A 665 11.40 -17.30 -3.11
C ALA A 665 10.95 -18.32 -2.07
N ALA A 666 11.00 -17.92 -0.79
CA ALA A 666 10.53 -18.72 0.33
C ALA A 666 9.45 -17.96 1.08
N TYR A 667 8.21 -18.42 1.00
CA TYR A 667 7.11 -17.90 1.81
C TYR A 667 7.16 -18.52 3.20
N HIS A 668 7.20 -17.68 4.23
CA HIS A 668 7.07 -18.08 5.62
C HIS A 668 5.68 -17.68 6.09
N LEU A 669 4.84 -18.66 6.37
CA LEU A 669 3.40 -18.49 6.54
C LEU A 669 2.97 -18.89 7.94
N LEU A 670 2.25 -18.00 8.61
CA LEU A 670 1.59 -18.18 9.90
C LEU A 670 0.08 -18.22 9.66
N PRO A 671 -0.66 -19.25 10.08
CA PRO A 671 -2.12 -19.27 9.97
C PRO A 671 -2.75 -18.02 10.60
N SER A 672 -3.84 -17.49 10.03
CA SER A 672 -4.48 -16.27 10.55
C SER A 672 -4.95 -16.44 12.01
N SER A 673 -5.34 -17.64 12.42
CA SER A 673 -5.71 -17.95 13.81
C SER A 673 -4.58 -17.75 14.83
N GLU A 674 -3.35 -17.60 14.38
CA GLU A 674 -2.17 -17.45 15.25
C GLU A 674 -1.65 -16.00 15.34
N VAL A 675 -2.20 -15.08 14.58
CA VAL A 675 -1.74 -13.67 14.56
C VAL A 675 -2.05 -12.94 15.85
N ASP A 676 -3.14 -13.32 16.53
CA ASP A 676 -3.61 -12.75 17.80
C ASP A 676 -3.00 -13.45 19.03
N VAL A 677 -2.10 -14.40 18.83
CA VAL A 677 -1.42 -15.12 19.91
C VAL A 677 -0.13 -14.41 20.29
N ASP A 678 0.04 -14.06 21.57
CA ASP A 678 1.32 -13.53 22.08
C ASP A 678 2.38 -14.64 22.18
N TYR A 679 3.31 -14.63 21.26
CA TYR A 679 4.49 -15.50 21.24
C TYR A 679 5.74 -14.89 21.86
N GLY A 680 5.67 -13.68 22.42
CA GLY A 680 6.84 -12.98 22.98
C GLY A 680 7.63 -13.80 23.99
N SER A 681 6.93 -14.55 24.83
CA SER A 681 7.54 -15.43 25.84
C SER A 681 7.71 -16.91 25.40
N ARG A 682 7.25 -17.27 24.18
CA ARG A 682 7.21 -18.65 23.67
C ARG A 682 7.84 -18.78 22.28
N PRO A 683 9.13 -18.40 22.12
CA PRO A 683 9.75 -18.34 20.78
C PRO A 683 9.85 -19.70 20.08
N GLY A 684 9.92 -20.80 20.82
CA GLY A 684 9.93 -22.16 20.25
C GLY A 684 8.59 -22.55 19.63
N ASP A 685 7.49 -22.20 20.27
CA ASP A 685 6.13 -22.47 19.79
C ASP A 685 5.88 -21.68 18.49
N LEU A 686 6.28 -20.40 18.47
CA LEU A 686 6.18 -19.58 17.26
C LEU A 686 6.87 -20.23 16.06
N ALA A 687 8.08 -20.75 16.25
CA ALA A 687 8.82 -21.40 15.17
C ALA A 687 8.08 -22.62 14.60
N ALA A 688 7.33 -23.34 15.44
CA ALA A 688 6.55 -24.52 15.06
C ALA A 688 5.23 -24.16 14.36
N SER A 689 4.68 -22.94 14.60
CA SER A 689 3.44 -22.49 13.98
C SER A 689 3.63 -22.01 12.52
N PHE A 690 4.88 -21.72 12.10
CA PHE A 690 5.18 -21.31 10.73
C PHE A 690 5.35 -22.50 9.79
N SER A 691 4.68 -22.44 8.65
CA SER A 691 4.96 -23.29 7.49
C SER A 691 5.85 -22.56 6.48
N ARG A 692 6.40 -23.30 5.50
CA ARG A 692 7.25 -22.75 4.45
C ARG A 692 6.89 -23.35 3.10
N SER A 693 6.82 -22.48 2.06
CA SER A 693 6.63 -22.88 0.66
C SER A 693 7.73 -22.24 -0.19
N ASP A 694 8.45 -23.05 -0.95
CA ASP A 694 9.61 -22.62 -1.73
C ASP A 694 9.31 -22.66 -3.23
N PHE A 695 9.77 -21.63 -3.95
CA PHE A 695 9.59 -21.49 -5.39
C PHE A 695 10.89 -21.04 -6.07
N ARG A 696 11.01 -21.40 -7.36
CA ARG A 696 12.06 -20.93 -8.26
C ARG A 696 11.45 -20.22 -9.45
N VAL A 697 11.92 -19.03 -9.68
CA VAL A 697 11.55 -18.21 -10.84
C VAL A 697 12.73 -18.24 -11.80
N ARG A 698 12.47 -18.64 -13.07
CA ARG A 698 13.49 -18.65 -14.12
C ARG A 698 13.23 -17.59 -15.17
N PRO A 699 14.29 -17.19 -15.92
CA PRO A 699 14.11 -16.32 -17.07
C PRO A 699 13.07 -16.91 -18.06
N GLY A 700 12.26 -16.00 -18.65
CA GLY A 700 11.15 -16.39 -19.52
C GLY A 700 9.83 -16.61 -18.79
N GLY A 701 9.78 -16.34 -17.47
CA GLY A 701 8.52 -16.23 -16.73
C GLY A 701 7.94 -17.56 -16.25
N THR A 702 8.77 -18.51 -15.82
CA THR A 702 8.28 -19.77 -15.20
C THR A 702 8.45 -19.73 -13.70
N ILE A 703 7.49 -20.28 -12.96
CA ILE A 703 7.54 -20.51 -11.53
C ILE A 703 7.36 -22.01 -11.27
N ASP A 704 8.34 -22.62 -10.60
CA ASP A 704 8.30 -24.01 -10.19
C ASP A 704 8.37 -24.11 -8.66
N ALA A 705 7.64 -25.05 -8.05
CA ALA A 705 7.84 -25.42 -6.66
C ALA A 705 9.26 -25.98 -6.47
N ALA A 706 9.95 -25.59 -5.38
CA ALA A 706 11.37 -25.91 -5.15
C ALA A 706 11.54 -27.01 -4.11
#